data_3e814d1b30e28dbe4b1530746fef88d0
#
_entry.id   3e814d1b30e28dbe4b1530746fef88d0
#
_cell.length_a   1.000
_cell.length_b   1.000
_cell.length_c   1.000
_cell.angle_alpha   90.00
_cell.angle_beta   90.00
_cell.angle_gamma   90.00
#
_symmetry.space_group_name_H-M   'P 1'
#
loop_
_entity.id
_entity.type
_entity.pdbx_description
1 polymer ?
#
loop_
_entity_poly.entity_id
_entity_poly.type
_entity_poly.pdbx_seq_one_letter_code
_entity_poly.pdbx_strand_id
1 'polypeptide(L)'
;EVYGAGSILVQQDGHGETKIVHPCHGAMVKLLELLGGSTLQARQPDSWEGWYWGAKHTWGTEPLGQGYDQNLTYDITKNTKMLLYWGCDNETTTWGWGGQMPSRLSFWFTDCGITSVAIAPDLNYSAAVHADKWIPVYPNTDLALQFAIAYVWITEDLYDKEYIATHTIGFDWLEYEVMGGANSTPKTPEWAEPLCGVPARTIKALARKWAKEATTTCHCNGGSYIRSCYAHEPARMEVCLLAMQGLGKPGCNFMKFIEWNIYENPNYSPMPRDEAYLTGWAGYNAAFLDSTDRFIPKTLIPEGIAAKEPITWYGHVICMMPAEDQMEQFQFPLEGEPYLHMIWSDTPCWSTCWNGGNEYLKALRCENLDFVLLQHPWYENDAHFADIVLPVATRFEVEDCAIDNQSGIVNTFLHCEQCVEPVGEAKSDWECVQEVAKKLEKLYGVDDGLYTNLLERYTDGRTVESSIELTFNNSSAQLYTSYEEFKEKGYAMIPHVENWQEDHAGFFDFYSDPDANPLPTPSGKIEIYSTRLADNFPDDEERMPYPHYIAATDRFHEYREDPKAEKYPYLLVSNHPRWRVHANFDDNAWLREIETCKVIGPDGYAYEPVWINPVDATDMGLENGDVVKVVNDRGWTMGGVYITERIKPHVVYQDHGARIDPVIPGESDRAGANNLIAPKETTSANCAGEVTSGFLVGIEKVDVDEIAKQYPEAFSRSFQADEGPDLANWLV
;
A
#
# COMPACT_ATOMS: atom_id res chain seq x y z
N GLU A 1 20.27 -10.83 26.05
CA GLU A 1 21.49 -11.44 26.63
C GLU A 1 21.80 -12.84 26.04
N VAL A 2 20.78 -13.65 25.73
CA VAL A 2 20.98 -15.02 25.25
C VAL A 2 21.45 -15.07 23.81
N TYR A 3 20.74 -14.37 22.93
CA TYR A 3 20.95 -14.47 21.49
C TYR A 3 21.54 -13.20 20.87
N GLY A 4 21.51 -12.06 21.57
CA GLY A 4 21.96 -10.78 21.06
C GLY A 4 20.84 -9.93 20.44
N ALA A 5 21.14 -8.67 20.16
CA ALA A 5 20.18 -7.67 19.73
C ALA A 5 19.49 -8.03 18.39
N GLY A 6 20.24 -8.54 17.43
CA GLY A 6 19.72 -8.94 16.12
C GLY A 6 18.65 -10.04 16.15
N SER A 7 18.50 -10.76 17.29
CA SER A 7 17.48 -11.80 17.45
C SER A 7 16.06 -11.26 17.70
N ILE A 8 15.90 -9.97 17.90
CA ILE A 8 14.61 -9.32 18.13
C ILE A 8 14.16 -8.63 16.84
N LEU A 9 13.09 -9.10 16.25
CA LEU A 9 12.41 -8.38 15.18
C LEU A 9 11.52 -7.31 15.79
N VAL A 10 11.78 -6.06 15.45
CA VAL A 10 10.82 -4.98 15.67
C VAL A 10 9.92 -4.87 14.45
N GLN A 11 8.69 -5.30 14.63
CA GLN A 11 7.65 -5.19 13.62
C GLN A 11 6.85 -3.94 13.90
N GLN A 12 7.18 -2.88 13.19
CA GLN A 12 6.56 -1.57 13.28
C GLN A 12 5.93 -1.18 11.94
N ASP A 13 5.08 -0.21 11.95
CA ASP A 13 4.27 0.29 10.85
C ASP A 13 2.78 0.00 11.06
N GLY A 14 2.34 0.22 12.28
CA GLY A 14 0.92 0.24 12.60
C GLY A 14 0.21 1.31 11.79
N HIS A 15 -0.82 0.94 11.07
CA HIS A 15 -1.63 1.89 10.36
C HIS A 15 -2.62 2.57 11.32
N GLY A 16 -2.76 3.87 11.21
CA GLY A 16 -3.93 4.57 11.69
C GLY A 16 -3.73 5.45 12.90
N GLU A 17 -2.52 5.62 13.45
CA GLU A 17 -2.34 6.56 14.54
C GLU A 17 -1.25 7.60 14.28
N THR A 18 -1.65 8.84 14.10
CA THR A 18 -0.77 10.00 14.03
C THR A 18 -0.49 10.52 15.43
N LYS A 19 0.46 9.91 16.14
CA LYS A 19 0.97 10.37 17.43
C LYS A 19 2.44 10.77 17.25
N ILE A 20 2.87 11.88 17.81
CA ILE A 20 4.25 12.37 17.68
C ILE A 20 5.03 12.15 18.97
N VAL A 21 4.43 12.46 20.11
CA VAL A 21 5.04 12.25 21.44
C VAL A 21 4.88 10.79 21.87
N HIS A 22 3.75 10.20 21.56
CA HIS A 22 3.41 8.81 21.89
C HIS A 22 3.38 7.90 20.64
N PRO A 23 4.42 7.89 19.78
CA PRO A 23 4.36 7.21 18.50
C PRO A 23 4.27 5.71 18.69
N CYS A 24 3.43 5.05 17.91
CA CYS A 24 3.50 3.60 17.76
C CYS A 24 4.82 3.21 17.06
N HIS A 25 5.15 3.88 15.98
CA HIS A 25 6.43 3.65 15.30
C HIS A 25 7.60 4.30 16.03
N GLY A 26 8.69 3.58 16.19
CA GLY A 26 9.94 4.08 16.72
C GLY A 26 10.09 4.03 18.25
N ALA A 27 9.02 3.93 19.03
CA ALA A 27 9.12 3.85 20.49
C ALA A 27 9.97 2.65 20.95
N MET A 28 9.68 1.47 20.41
CA MET A 28 10.44 0.24 20.69
C MET A 28 11.85 0.31 20.15
N VAL A 29 12.01 0.84 18.93
CA VAL A 29 13.31 0.97 18.27
C VAL A 29 14.27 1.77 19.12
N LYS A 30 13.85 2.93 19.62
CA LYS A 30 14.70 3.79 20.47
C LYS A 30 15.20 3.05 21.71
N LEU A 31 14.35 2.29 22.40
CA LEU A 31 14.78 1.51 23.54
C LEU A 31 15.82 0.44 23.15
N LEU A 32 15.53 -0.30 22.08
CA LEU A 32 16.42 -1.37 21.64
C LEU A 32 17.74 -0.84 21.10
N GLU A 33 17.77 0.30 20.42
CA GLU A 33 19.03 0.97 20.03
C GLU A 33 19.90 1.31 21.24
N LEU A 34 19.30 1.78 22.34
CA LEU A 34 20.02 2.02 23.60
C LEU A 34 20.57 0.72 24.21
N LEU A 35 20.05 -0.43 23.80
CA LEU A 35 20.42 -1.76 24.29
C LEU A 35 21.26 -2.58 23.30
N GLY A 36 21.68 -1.99 22.17
CA GLY A 36 22.54 -2.61 21.17
C GLY A 36 21.86 -2.92 19.82
N GLY A 37 20.63 -2.46 19.64
CA GLY A 37 19.87 -2.53 18.39
C GLY A 37 18.86 -3.67 18.32
N SER A 38 18.35 -3.90 17.13
CA SER A 38 17.38 -4.94 16.80
C SER A 38 17.43 -5.26 15.30
N THR A 39 16.71 -6.26 14.85
CA THR A 39 16.39 -6.42 13.44
C THR A 39 15.09 -5.65 13.17
N LEU A 40 15.08 -4.79 12.18
CA LEU A 40 13.91 -3.97 11.85
C LEU A 40 13.07 -4.66 10.77
N GLN A 41 11.75 -4.60 10.92
CA GLN A 41 10.88 -4.70 9.78
C GLN A 41 11.08 -3.46 8.93
N ALA A 42 11.57 -3.62 7.72
CA ALA A 42 11.65 -2.49 6.81
C ALA A 42 10.24 -2.05 6.42
N ARG A 43 9.97 -0.75 6.56
CA ARG A 43 8.71 -0.19 6.10
C ARG A 43 8.53 -0.40 4.59
N GLN A 44 9.59 -0.18 3.85
CA GLN A 44 9.66 -0.48 2.43
C GLN A 44 10.47 -1.79 2.24
N PRO A 45 10.13 -2.63 1.28
CA PRO A 45 9.04 -2.48 0.32
C PRO A 45 7.67 -2.49 0.99
N ASP A 46 6.81 -1.64 0.48
CA ASP A 46 5.44 -1.45 0.92
C ASP A 46 4.45 -2.01 -0.11
N SER A 47 3.17 -1.79 0.13
CA SER A 47 2.09 -2.12 -0.79
C SER A 47 2.15 -1.42 -2.16
N TRP A 48 3.04 -0.45 -2.34
CA TRP A 48 3.21 0.33 -3.57
C TRP A 48 4.47 -0.03 -4.38
N GLU A 49 5.27 -0.96 -3.92
CA GLU A 49 6.63 -1.18 -4.40
C GLU A 49 6.73 -1.50 -5.88
N GLY A 50 5.76 -2.21 -6.45
CA GLY A 50 5.73 -2.46 -7.89
C GLY A 50 5.68 -1.16 -8.70
N TRP A 51 4.85 -0.21 -8.28
CA TRP A 51 4.73 1.09 -8.93
C TRP A 51 5.96 1.97 -8.69
N TYR A 52 6.47 2.02 -7.45
CA TYR A 52 7.68 2.77 -7.14
C TYR A 52 8.86 2.32 -7.98
N TRP A 53 9.11 1.03 -7.96
CA TRP A 53 10.23 0.45 -8.69
C TRP A 53 10.13 0.75 -10.19
N GLY A 54 8.98 0.49 -10.80
CA GLY A 54 8.77 0.69 -12.23
C GLY A 54 8.92 2.15 -12.64
N ALA A 55 8.25 3.07 -11.96
CA ALA A 55 8.31 4.49 -12.26
C ALA A 55 9.70 5.09 -12.00
N LYS A 56 10.35 4.72 -10.89
CA LYS A 56 11.67 5.18 -10.50
C LYS A 56 12.73 4.91 -11.56
N HIS A 57 12.70 3.76 -12.22
CA HIS A 57 13.61 3.42 -13.30
C HIS A 57 13.33 4.15 -14.61
N THR A 58 12.18 4.79 -14.73
CA THR A 58 11.76 5.48 -15.96
C THR A 58 11.92 6.99 -15.86
N TRP A 59 11.47 7.62 -14.78
CA TRP A 59 11.60 9.08 -14.60
C TRP A 59 12.48 9.50 -13.42
N GLY A 60 13.11 8.54 -12.73
CA GLY A 60 14.13 8.82 -11.72
C GLY A 60 13.63 9.05 -10.31
N THR A 61 12.33 9.28 -10.13
CA THR A 61 11.71 9.43 -8.81
C THR A 61 10.65 8.38 -8.61
N GLU A 62 10.35 8.09 -7.36
CA GLU A 62 9.17 7.29 -7.07
C GLU A 62 7.93 8.18 -6.98
N PRO A 63 6.75 7.66 -7.40
CA PRO A 63 5.58 8.51 -7.51
C PRO A 63 4.95 8.86 -6.16
N LEU A 64 5.15 8.06 -5.11
CA LEU A 64 4.54 8.35 -3.83
C LEU A 64 5.19 9.53 -3.11
N GLY A 65 6.49 9.51 -3.02
CA GLY A 65 7.23 10.40 -2.19
C GLY A 65 7.72 11.67 -2.89
N GLN A 66 7.98 11.65 -4.17
CA GLN A 66 8.69 12.70 -4.89
C GLN A 66 7.94 13.12 -6.15
N GLY A 67 6.62 13.21 -6.07
CA GLY A 67 5.84 13.64 -7.21
C GLY A 67 6.08 15.12 -7.53
N TYR A 68 5.96 15.42 -8.76
CA TYR A 68 5.83 16.78 -9.23
C TYR A 68 4.35 17.16 -9.15
N ASP A 69 3.85 17.30 -7.89
CA ASP A 69 2.42 17.46 -7.63
C ASP A 69 1.96 18.91 -7.52
N GLN A 70 2.89 19.82 -7.38
CA GLN A 70 2.64 21.26 -7.15
C GLN A 70 1.59 21.83 -8.08
N ASN A 71 0.59 22.50 -7.53
CA ASN A 71 -0.50 23.18 -8.24
C ASN A 71 -1.31 22.31 -9.22
N LEU A 72 -1.27 20.99 -9.11
CA LEU A 72 -1.97 20.09 -10.03
C LEU A 72 -3.48 20.33 -10.03
N THR A 73 -4.10 20.53 -8.88
CA THR A 73 -5.55 20.78 -8.79
C THR A 73 -5.95 22.02 -9.58
N TYR A 74 -5.14 23.08 -9.54
CA TYR A 74 -5.36 24.29 -10.30
C TYR A 74 -5.23 24.05 -11.82
N ASP A 75 -4.17 23.36 -12.23
CA ASP A 75 -3.96 23.03 -13.64
C ASP A 75 -5.05 22.11 -14.19
N ILE A 76 -5.41 21.05 -13.44
CA ILE A 76 -6.48 20.13 -13.83
C ILE A 76 -7.79 20.87 -14.06
N THR A 77 -8.20 21.73 -13.12
CA THR A 77 -9.47 22.49 -13.25
C THR A 77 -9.47 23.46 -14.43
N LYS A 78 -8.31 23.95 -14.86
CA LYS A 78 -8.18 24.89 -15.97
C LYS A 78 -8.03 24.20 -17.33
N ASN A 79 -7.26 23.15 -17.40
CA ASN A 79 -6.70 22.65 -18.65
C ASN A 79 -7.07 21.22 -18.98
N THR A 80 -7.26 20.33 -17.99
CA THR A 80 -7.60 18.92 -18.22
C THR A 80 -8.99 18.78 -18.85
N LYS A 81 -9.12 17.87 -19.81
CA LYS A 81 -10.39 17.57 -20.51
C LYS A 81 -10.88 16.16 -20.20
N MET A 82 -9.97 15.27 -19.83
CA MET A 82 -10.29 13.92 -19.42
C MET A 82 -9.48 13.53 -18.18
N LEU A 83 -10.16 12.98 -17.18
CA LEU A 83 -9.54 12.25 -16.07
C LEU A 83 -9.61 10.77 -16.36
N LEU A 84 -8.50 10.08 -16.14
CA LEU A 84 -8.41 8.65 -16.29
C LEU A 84 -8.14 8.02 -14.92
N TYR A 85 -9.21 7.60 -14.24
CA TYR A 85 -9.12 6.88 -12.96
C TYR A 85 -8.73 5.43 -13.24
N TRP A 86 -7.46 5.10 -13.05
CA TRP A 86 -6.93 3.77 -13.32
C TRP A 86 -6.74 2.99 -12.03
N GLY A 87 -7.65 2.06 -11.74
CA GLY A 87 -7.70 1.34 -10.46
C GLY A 87 -7.86 2.26 -9.25
N CYS A 88 -8.52 3.42 -9.43
CA CYS A 88 -8.63 4.48 -8.44
C CYS A 88 -10.04 4.53 -7.87
N ASP A 89 -10.18 4.41 -6.54
CA ASP A 89 -11.46 4.51 -5.83
C ASP A 89 -11.39 5.48 -4.66
N ASN A 90 -11.50 6.77 -4.96
CA ASN A 90 -11.44 7.85 -3.98
C ASN A 90 -12.61 7.87 -2.99
N GLU A 91 -13.72 7.21 -3.33
CA GLU A 91 -14.89 7.12 -2.44
C GLU A 91 -14.73 6.01 -1.39
N THR A 92 -13.92 5.00 -1.68
CA THR A 92 -13.62 3.92 -0.73
C THR A 92 -12.34 4.24 0.05
N THR A 93 -11.27 4.64 -0.61
CA THR A 93 -9.99 4.96 0.02
C THR A 93 -9.78 6.47 0.12
N THR A 94 -10.65 7.12 0.90
CA THR A 94 -10.69 8.58 1.05
C THR A 94 -9.69 9.13 2.06
N TRP A 95 -8.93 8.31 2.72
CA TRP A 95 -8.05 8.68 3.84
C TRP A 95 -6.72 9.35 3.44
N GLY A 96 -6.45 9.48 2.15
CA GLY A 96 -5.39 10.35 1.67
C GLY A 96 -5.77 11.82 1.77
N TRP A 97 -4.81 12.69 2.03
CA TRP A 97 -4.96 14.14 2.11
C TRP A 97 -6.11 14.60 3.02
N GLY A 98 -5.95 14.36 4.30
CA GLY A 98 -6.93 14.83 5.29
C GLY A 98 -8.29 14.14 5.19
N GLY A 99 -8.30 12.88 4.84
CA GLY A 99 -9.53 12.10 4.77
C GLY A 99 -10.34 12.45 3.54
N GLN A 100 -11.39 12.95 3.45
CA GLN A 100 -12.33 13.09 2.32
C GLN A 100 -11.87 13.98 1.15
N MET A 101 -10.64 14.50 1.14
CA MET A 101 -10.20 15.43 0.09
C MET A 101 -10.20 14.80 -1.32
N PRO A 102 -9.71 13.58 -1.55
CA PRO A 102 -9.78 12.95 -2.86
C PRO A 102 -11.21 12.84 -3.40
N SER A 103 -12.17 12.44 -2.58
CA SER A 103 -13.58 12.40 -2.93
C SER A 103 -14.12 13.80 -3.29
N ARG A 104 -13.83 14.81 -2.47
CA ARG A 104 -14.26 16.19 -2.72
C ARG A 104 -13.68 16.77 -4.01
N LEU A 105 -12.42 16.48 -4.30
CA LEU A 105 -11.79 16.89 -5.57
C LEU A 105 -12.44 16.20 -6.77
N SER A 106 -12.79 14.92 -6.65
CA SER A 106 -13.49 14.20 -7.71
C SER A 106 -14.85 14.82 -8.03
N PHE A 107 -15.63 15.23 -7.00
CA PHE A 107 -16.85 16.03 -7.21
C PHE A 107 -16.57 17.38 -7.87
N TRP A 108 -15.54 18.08 -7.41
CA TRP A 108 -15.12 19.35 -7.98
C TRP A 108 -14.78 19.24 -9.47
N PHE A 109 -14.00 18.24 -9.85
CA PHE A 109 -13.63 18.01 -11.24
C PHE A 109 -14.84 17.66 -12.11
N THR A 110 -15.78 16.89 -11.57
CA THR A 110 -17.07 16.60 -12.24
C THR A 110 -17.87 17.88 -12.45
N ASP A 111 -17.98 18.75 -11.45
CA ASP A 111 -18.65 20.04 -11.53
C ASP A 111 -17.98 21.00 -12.53
N CYS A 112 -16.67 20.90 -12.72
CA CYS A 112 -15.94 21.61 -13.77
C CYS A 112 -16.22 21.08 -15.18
N GLY A 113 -16.96 19.99 -15.33
CA GLY A 113 -17.33 19.38 -16.61
C GLY A 113 -16.19 18.59 -17.27
N ILE A 114 -15.23 18.09 -16.49
CA ILE A 114 -14.14 17.25 -16.99
C ILE A 114 -14.68 15.84 -17.19
N THR A 115 -14.48 15.26 -18.38
CA THR A 115 -14.89 13.87 -18.67
C THR A 115 -14.08 12.90 -17.82
N SER A 116 -14.74 11.98 -17.14
CA SER A 116 -14.09 10.97 -16.29
C SER A 116 -14.27 9.56 -16.85
N VAL A 117 -13.14 8.84 -17.03
CA VAL A 117 -13.11 7.45 -17.48
C VAL A 117 -12.46 6.61 -16.39
N ALA A 118 -13.18 5.60 -15.91
CA ALA A 118 -12.65 4.64 -14.93
C ALA A 118 -12.23 3.34 -15.61
N ILE A 119 -11.01 2.87 -15.32
CA ILE A 119 -10.50 1.55 -15.73
C ILE A 119 -10.28 0.74 -14.44
N ALA A 120 -11.11 -0.27 -14.23
CA ALA A 120 -11.04 -1.13 -13.05
C ALA A 120 -11.82 -2.43 -13.32
N PRO A 121 -11.49 -3.56 -12.66
CA PRO A 121 -12.22 -4.82 -12.82
C PRO A 121 -13.64 -4.75 -12.27
N ASP A 122 -13.89 -3.88 -11.31
CA ASP A 122 -15.17 -3.65 -10.66
C ASP A 122 -15.71 -2.25 -10.92
N LEU A 123 -17.02 -2.10 -10.94
CA LEU A 123 -17.68 -0.81 -10.85
C LEU A 123 -17.61 -0.35 -9.38
N ASN A 124 -16.44 0.16 -9.00
CA ASN A 124 -16.17 0.67 -7.67
C ASN A 124 -16.97 1.94 -7.38
N TYR A 125 -16.88 2.47 -6.16
CA TYR A 125 -17.72 3.60 -5.78
C TYR A 125 -17.37 4.88 -6.53
N SER A 126 -16.09 5.16 -6.78
CA SER A 126 -15.69 6.31 -7.60
C SER A 126 -16.17 6.19 -9.04
N ALA A 127 -16.05 5.02 -9.64
CA ALA A 127 -16.57 4.77 -10.98
C ALA A 127 -18.10 4.94 -11.04
N ALA A 128 -18.82 4.48 -10.01
CA ALA A 128 -20.28 4.59 -9.95
C ALA A 128 -20.77 6.03 -9.75
N VAL A 129 -20.00 6.87 -9.03
CA VAL A 129 -20.40 8.25 -8.67
C VAL A 129 -19.90 9.27 -9.71
N HIS A 130 -18.67 9.13 -10.19
CA HIS A 130 -17.99 10.16 -10.97
C HIS A 130 -17.75 9.83 -12.43
N ALA A 131 -17.69 8.54 -12.82
CA ALA A 131 -17.25 8.20 -14.16
C ALA A 131 -18.36 8.32 -15.20
N ASP A 132 -18.08 9.05 -16.30
CA ASP A 132 -18.90 9.04 -17.51
C ASP A 132 -18.83 7.69 -18.24
N LYS A 133 -17.72 6.98 -18.05
CA LYS A 133 -17.48 5.69 -18.66
C LYS A 133 -16.66 4.78 -17.74
N TRP A 134 -17.17 3.57 -17.47
CA TRP A 134 -16.43 2.49 -16.90
C TRP A 134 -15.96 1.51 -17.99
N ILE A 135 -14.67 1.14 -17.93
CA ILE A 135 -14.02 0.14 -18.79
C ILE A 135 -13.57 -1.01 -17.90
N PRO A 136 -14.32 -2.12 -17.86
CA PRO A 136 -13.95 -3.30 -17.06
C PRO A 136 -12.73 -4.01 -17.68
N VAL A 137 -11.66 -4.11 -16.92
CA VAL A 137 -10.42 -4.81 -17.28
C VAL A 137 -10.27 -6.07 -16.41
N TYR A 138 -9.61 -7.13 -16.90
CA TYR A 138 -9.20 -8.22 -16.03
C TYR A 138 -8.06 -7.76 -15.10
N PRO A 139 -8.05 -8.19 -13.82
CA PRO A 139 -6.94 -7.90 -12.91
C PRO A 139 -5.59 -8.35 -13.49
N ASN A 140 -4.52 -7.59 -13.23
CA ASN A 140 -3.15 -7.85 -13.70
C ASN A 140 -2.94 -7.85 -15.22
N THR A 141 -3.85 -7.26 -15.98
CA THR A 141 -3.76 -7.23 -17.44
C THR A 141 -3.63 -5.82 -18.00
N ASP A 142 -3.40 -4.86 -17.13
CA ASP A 142 -3.24 -3.43 -17.47
C ASP A 142 -2.16 -3.21 -18.53
N LEU A 143 -1.06 -3.93 -18.44
CA LEU A 143 0.05 -3.85 -19.37
C LEU A 143 -0.36 -4.16 -20.82
N ALA A 144 -1.21 -5.20 -21.02
CA ALA A 144 -1.72 -5.53 -22.35
C ALA A 144 -2.57 -4.40 -22.93
N LEU A 145 -3.42 -3.77 -22.11
CA LEU A 145 -4.21 -2.60 -22.50
C LEU A 145 -3.33 -1.40 -22.86
N GLN A 146 -2.31 -1.13 -22.05
CA GLN A 146 -1.36 -0.03 -22.26
C GLN A 146 -0.55 -0.20 -23.55
N PHE A 147 -0.03 -1.40 -23.80
CA PHE A 147 0.67 -1.69 -25.06
C PHE A 147 -0.23 -1.52 -26.28
N ALA A 148 -1.49 -1.93 -26.19
CA ALA A 148 -2.44 -1.76 -27.29
C ALA A 148 -2.79 -0.28 -27.53
N ILE A 149 -2.84 0.55 -26.50
CA ILE A 149 -2.98 2.01 -26.63
C ILE A 149 -1.74 2.57 -27.34
N ALA A 150 -0.54 2.22 -26.92
CA ALA A 150 0.71 2.64 -27.56
C ALA A 150 0.77 2.19 -29.03
N TYR A 151 0.33 0.96 -29.34
CA TYR A 151 0.25 0.48 -30.73
C TYR A 151 -0.61 1.39 -31.60
N VAL A 152 -1.80 1.78 -31.13
CA VAL A 152 -2.69 2.70 -31.86
C VAL A 152 -2.01 4.05 -32.05
N TRP A 153 -1.37 4.60 -31.03
CA TRP A 153 -0.68 5.89 -31.13
C TRP A 153 0.51 5.88 -32.11
N ILE A 154 1.28 4.80 -32.11
CA ILE A 154 2.42 4.64 -33.04
C ILE A 154 1.92 4.47 -34.47
N THR A 155 0.96 3.57 -34.70
CA THR A 155 0.52 3.24 -36.06
C THR A 155 -0.38 4.30 -36.71
N GLU A 156 -1.10 5.08 -35.89
CA GLU A 156 -1.96 6.18 -36.35
C GLU A 156 -1.29 7.56 -36.26
N ASP A 157 -0.02 7.60 -35.83
CA ASP A 157 0.78 8.83 -35.71
C ASP A 157 0.14 9.87 -34.75
N LEU A 158 -0.30 9.42 -33.57
CA LEU A 158 -1.06 10.22 -32.61
C LEU A 158 -0.26 10.73 -31.40
N TYR A 159 0.99 10.28 -31.23
CA TYR A 159 1.83 10.70 -30.10
C TYR A 159 2.64 11.96 -30.40
N ASP A 160 3.11 12.64 -29.35
CA ASP A 160 3.93 13.83 -29.45
C ASP A 160 5.38 13.49 -29.80
N LYS A 161 5.68 13.55 -31.10
CA LYS A 161 7.03 13.21 -31.62
C LYS A 161 8.12 14.18 -31.16
N GLU A 162 7.77 15.46 -30.99
CA GLU A 162 8.73 16.47 -30.56
C GLU A 162 9.10 16.24 -29.09
N TYR A 163 8.09 15.99 -28.25
CA TYR A 163 8.31 15.65 -26.86
C TYR A 163 9.15 14.37 -26.71
N ILE A 164 8.81 13.31 -27.43
CA ILE A 164 9.56 12.05 -27.41
C ILE A 164 11.01 12.29 -27.81
N ALA A 165 11.26 13.04 -28.86
CA ALA A 165 12.62 13.30 -29.35
C ALA A 165 13.48 14.14 -28.39
N THR A 166 12.85 15.05 -27.62
CA THR A 166 13.57 16.02 -26.78
C THR A 166 13.59 15.62 -25.30
N HIS A 167 12.56 14.94 -24.79
CA HIS A 167 12.36 14.65 -23.36
C HIS A 167 12.61 13.19 -22.97
N THR A 168 12.82 12.30 -23.93
CA THR A 168 12.99 10.87 -23.65
C THR A 168 14.24 10.29 -24.29
N ILE A 169 14.65 9.09 -23.83
CA ILE A 169 15.60 8.21 -24.53
C ILE A 169 14.98 6.81 -24.65
N GLY A 170 15.39 6.07 -25.69
CA GLY A 170 15.04 4.66 -25.87
C GLY A 170 13.63 4.40 -26.40
N PHE A 171 12.97 5.36 -27.04
CA PHE A 171 11.63 5.16 -27.61
C PHE A 171 11.61 4.08 -28.71
N ASP A 172 12.70 3.90 -29.44
CA ASP A 172 12.85 2.86 -30.45
C ASP A 172 12.73 1.44 -29.87
N TRP A 173 13.11 1.24 -28.62
CA TRP A 173 12.92 -0.03 -27.91
C TRP A 173 11.46 -0.28 -27.56
N LEU A 174 10.73 0.77 -27.15
CA LEU A 174 9.28 0.66 -26.95
C LEU A 174 8.57 0.36 -28.27
N GLU A 175 8.91 1.09 -29.34
CA GLU A 175 8.36 0.83 -30.67
C GLU A 175 8.66 -0.62 -31.12
N TYR A 176 9.88 -1.10 -30.91
CA TYR A 176 10.27 -2.48 -31.18
C TYR A 176 9.37 -3.48 -30.45
N GLU A 177 9.18 -3.33 -29.13
CA GLU A 177 8.34 -4.23 -28.33
C GLU A 177 6.87 -4.17 -28.76
N VAL A 178 6.33 -2.96 -28.93
CA VAL A 178 4.93 -2.74 -29.36
C VAL A 178 4.66 -3.32 -30.74
N MET A 179 5.60 -3.22 -31.67
CA MET A 179 5.46 -3.71 -33.04
C MET A 179 5.75 -5.22 -33.20
N GLY A 180 6.09 -5.90 -32.11
CA GLY A 180 6.21 -7.36 -32.10
C GLY A 180 7.33 -7.90 -31.23
N GLY A 181 8.37 -7.13 -30.97
CA GLY A 181 9.48 -7.52 -30.13
C GLY A 181 10.19 -8.79 -30.60
N ALA A 182 10.83 -9.47 -29.68
CA ALA A 182 11.52 -10.74 -29.93
C ALA A 182 10.58 -11.85 -30.42
N ASN A 183 9.31 -11.80 -30.02
CA ASN A 183 8.30 -12.83 -30.33
C ASN A 183 7.55 -12.59 -31.64
N SER A 184 7.85 -11.50 -32.35
CA SER A 184 7.20 -11.11 -33.60
C SER A 184 5.67 -11.01 -33.49
N THR A 185 5.16 -10.68 -32.33
CA THR A 185 3.72 -10.55 -32.02
C THR A 185 3.36 -9.10 -31.75
N PRO A 186 2.83 -8.35 -32.74
CA PRO A 186 2.41 -6.96 -32.52
C PRO A 186 1.34 -6.84 -31.47
N LYS A 187 1.47 -5.85 -30.57
CA LYS A 187 0.60 -5.62 -29.42
C LYS A 187 -0.68 -4.86 -29.84
N THR A 188 -1.39 -5.39 -30.84
CA THR A 188 -2.60 -4.76 -31.39
C THR A 188 -3.75 -4.74 -30.38
N PRO A 189 -4.77 -3.88 -30.56
CA PRO A 189 -6.00 -3.98 -29.76
C PRO A 189 -6.67 -5.36 -29.81
N GLU A 190 -6.59 -6.06 -30.96
CA GLU A 190 -7.12 -7.42 -31.14
C GLU A 190 -6.28 -8.47 -30.39
N TRP A 191 -4.98 -8.25 -30.23
CA TRP A 191 -4.12 -9.07 -29.39
C TRP A 191 -4.45 -8.88 -27.89
N ALA A 192 -4.70 -7.62 -27.47
CA ALA A 192 -4.97 -7.30 -26.07
C ALA A 192 -6.39 -7.71 -25.62
N GLU A 193 -7.38 -7.72 -26.52
CA GLU A 193 -8.79 -7.99 -26.18
C GLU A 193 -8.97 -9.30 -25.40
N PRO A 194 -8.47 -10.46 -25.82
CA PRO A 194 -8.61 -11.70 -25.04
C PRO A 194 -7.85 -11.68 -23.71
N LEU A 195 -6.73 -10.95 -23.62
CA LEU A 195 -5.90 -10.84 -22.42
C LEU A 195 -6.55 -9.97 -21.36
N CYS A 196 -6.91 -8.72 -21.71
CA CYS A 196 -7.46 -7.76 -20.76
C CYS A 196 -8.99 -7.75 -20.71
N GLY A 197 -9.65 -8.40 -21.68
CA GLY A 197 -11.10 -8.46 -21.76
C GLY A 197 -11.76 -7.13 -22.12
N VAL A 198 -10.99 -6.16 -22.60
CA VAL A 198 -11.51 -4.89 -23.13
C VAL A 198 -11.64 -5.01 -24.64
N PRO A 199 -12.83 -4.80 -25.21
CA PRO A 199 -13.04 -4.93 -26.67
C PRO A 199 -12.09 -4.05 -27.47
N ALA A 200 -11.49 -4.56 -28.55
CA ALA A 200 -10.52 -3.84 -29.39
C ALA A 200 -11.06 -2.49 -29.87
N ARG A 201 -12.36 -2.40 -30.20
CA ARG A 201 -13.02 -1.14 -30.54
C ARG A 201 -12.97 -0.10 -29.40
N THR A 202 -13.10 -0.54 -28.15
CA THR A 202 -13.06 0.32 -26.97
C THR A 202 -11.63 0.79 -26.72
N ILE A 203 -10.62 -0.09 -26.86
CA ILE A 203 -9.21 0.25 -26.79
C ILE A 203 -8.87 1.34 -27.80
N LYS A 204 -9.25 1.15 -29.08
CA LYS A 204 -9.04 2.14 -30.14
C LYS A 204 -9.74 3.48 -29.85
N ALA A 205 -10.95 3.45 -29.32
CA ALA A 205 -11.69 4.66 -28.98
C ALA A 205 -11.03 5.42 -27.82
N LEU A 206 -10.61 4.70 -26.76
CA LEU A 206 -9.88 5.29 -25.64
C LEU A 206 -8.54 5.89 -26.08
N ALA A 207 -7.75 5.14 -26.84
CA ALA A 207 -6.46 5.59 -27.34
C ALA A 207 -6.57 6.90 -28.14
N ARG A 208 -7.53 6.96 -29.07
CA ARG A 208 -7.75 8.16 -29.90
C ARG A 208 -8.31 9.35 -29.10
N LYS A 209 -9.17 9.10 -28.09
CA LYS A 209 -9.69 10.15 -27.21
C LYS A 209 -8.56 10.72 -26.35
N TRP A 210 -7.77 9.84 -25.74
CA TRP A 210 -6.64 10.25 -24.89
C TRP A 210 -5.59 11.04 -25.68
N ALA A 211 -5.21 10.58 -26.86
CA ALA A 211 -4.27 11.34 -27.71
C ALA A 211 -4.77 12.73 -28.10
N LYS A 212 -6.10 12.93 -28.19
CA LYS A 212 -6.71 14.18 -28.64
C LYS A 212 -6.96 15.17 -27.51
N GLU A 213 -7.27 14.70 -26.32
CA GLU A 213 -7.69 15.51 -25.18
C GLU A 213 -6.60 15.57 -24.13
N ALA A 214 -6.34 16.75 -23.57
CA ALA A 214 -5.43 16.87 -22.42
C ALA A 214 -5.95 15.98 -21.28
N THR A 215 -5.18 14.98 -20.91
CA THR A 215 -5.59 13.92 -19.98
C THR A 215 -4.68 13.89 -18.77
N THR A 216 -5.30 13.82 -17.60
CA THR A 216 -4.61 13.53 -16.34
C THR A 216 -4.95 12.11 -15.89
N THR A 217 -3.93 11.27 -15.64
CA THR A 217 -4.12 9.96 -15.00
C THR A 217 -4.19 10.12 -13.49
N CYS A 218 -5.04 9.33 -12.84
CA CYS A 218 -5.30 9.42 -11.41
C CYS A 218 -5.15 8.05 -10.75
N HIS A 219 -4.39 7.99 -9.66
CA HIS A 219 -4.26 6.82 -8.79
C HIS A 219 -4.61 7.18 -7.34
N CYS A 220 -5.01 6.16 -6.57
CA CYS A 220 -5.24 6.28 -5.14
C CYS A 220 -4.72 5.03 -4.42
N ASN A 221 -4.82 5.04 -3.10
CA ASN A 221 -4.44 3.89 -2.27
C ASN A 221 -5.17 2.63 -2.69
N GLY A 222 -4.43 1.53 -2.81
CA GLY A 222 -4.96 0.26 -3.27
C GLY A 222 -5.23 0.20 -4.77
N GLY A 223 -4.70 1.14 -5.54
CA GLY A 223 -4.87 1.24 -6.98
C GLY A 223 -4.29 0.08 -7.79
N SER A 224 -4.37 0.16 -9.11
CA SER A 224 -4.06 -0.93 -10.04
C SER A 224 -2.62 -1.40 -9.95
N TYR A 225 -1.75 -1.32 -10.71
CA TYR A 225 -0.43 -1.93 -10.82
C TYR A 225 0.52 -1.70 -9.62
N ILE A 226 0.07 -2.04 -8.41
CA ILE A 226 0.90 -1.97 -7.19
C ILE A 226 1.01 -3.28 -6.43
N ARG A 227 -0.02 -4.16 -6.45
CA ARG A 227 -0.11 -5.35 -5.60
C ARG A 227 -0.32 -6.63 -6.38
N SER A 228 0.27 -6.71 -7.55
CA SER A 228 0.12 -7.85 -8.45
C SER A 228 1.46 -8.35 -8.97
N CYS A 229 1.43 -9.52 -9.59
CA CYS A 229 2.57 -10.07 -10.30
C CYS A 229 3.07 -9.07 -11.34
N TYR A 230 4.36 -8.76 -11.30
CA TYR A 230 5.02 -7.87 -12.26
C TYR A 230 4.39 -6.48 -12.39
N ALA A 231 3.80 -5.95 -11.30
CA ALA A 231 3.15 -4.64 -11.29
C ALA A 231 4.06 -3.48 -11.71
N HIS A 232 5.37 -3.65 -11.67
CA HIS A 232 6.35 -2.68 -12.12
C HIS A 232 6.30 -2.42 -13.64
N GLU A 233 5.91 -3.39 -14.46
CA GLU A 233 5.85 -3.20 -15.91
C GLU A 233 4.71 -2.27 -16.36
N PRO A 234 3.45 -2.44 -15.90
CA PRO A 234 2.42 -1.44 -16.19
C PRO A 234 2.72 -0.06 -15.61
N ALA A 235 3.43 0.03 -14.47
CA ALA A 235 3.88 1.31 -13.94
C ALA A 235 4.89 2.02 -14.86
N ARG A 236 5.87 1.31 -15.40
CA ARG A 236 6.80 1.83 -16.41
C ARG A 236 6.08 2.26 -17.68
N MET A 237 5.14 1.43 -18.13
CA MET A 237 4.38 1.69 -19.36
C MET A 237 3.45 2.91 -19.22
N GLU A 238 2.93 3.18 -18.02
CA GLU A 238 2.18 4.40 -17.76
C GLU A 238 3.03 5.65 -17.99
N VAL A 239 4.26 5.68 -17.46
CA VAL A 239 5.19 6.79 -17.69
C VAL A 239 5.47 6.96 -19.19
N CYS A 240 5.60 5.85 -19.94
CA CYS A 240 5.78 5.91 -21.39
C CYS A 240 4.55 6.53 -22.10
N LEU A 241 3.33 6.17 -21.73
CA LEU A 241 2.11 6.75 -22.31
C LEU A 241 1.97 8.24 -21.96
N LEU A 242 2.28 8.63 -20.72
CA LEU A 242 2.30 10.04 -20.32
C LEU A 242 3.32 10.83 -21.13
N ALA A 243 4.52 10.28 -21.37
CA ALA A 243 5.54 10.88 -22.23
C ALA A 243 5.04 10.99 -23.68
N MET A 244 4.40 9.97 -24.22
CA MET A 244 3.83 9.98 -25.56
C MET A 244 2.74 11.05 -25.75
N GLN A 245 2.07 11.46 -24.68
CA GLN A 245 1.11 12.57 -24.72
C GLN A 245 1.79 13.94 -24.49
N GLY A 246 2.96 13.98 -23.88
CA GLY A 246 3.67 15.19 -23.49
C GLY A 246 3.39 15.54 -22.02
N LEU A 247 3.91 14.72 -21.12
CA LEU A 247 3.82 14.91 -19.67
C LEU A 247 4.30 16.31 -19.28
N GLY A 248 3.51 17.00 -18.46
CA GLY A 248 3.78 18.37 -18.01
C GLY A 248 3.21 19.46 -18.90
N LYS A 249 2.67 19.15 -20.10
CA LYS A 249 1.81 20.10 -20.81
C LYS A 249 0.63 20.48 -19.92
N PRO A 250 0.12 21.73 -20.02
CA PRO A 250 -1.08 22.12 -19.29
C PRO A 250 -2.23 21.11 -19.47
N GLY A 251 -2.67 20.53 -18.36
CA GLY A 251 -3.72 19.49 -18.31
C GLY A 251 -3.28 18.07 -18.61
N CYS A 252 -1.99 17.83 -18.92
CA CYS A 252 -1.42 16.50 -19.17
C CYS A 252 -0.56 16.09 -17.98
N ASN A 253 -1.17 15.54 -16.95
CA ASN A 253 -0.54 15.30 -15.68
C ASN A 253 -0.73 13.85 -15.22
N PHE A 254 -0.01 13.56 -14.14
CA PHE A 254 -0.18 12.41 -13.30
C PHE A 254 -0.58 12.91 -11.91
N MET A 255 -1.71 12.46 -11.38
CA MET A 255 -2.22 12.85 -10.08
C MET A 255 -2.39 11.64 -9.16
N LYS A 256 -1.88 11.73 -7.97
CA LYS A 256 -2.04 10.71 -6.94
C LYS A 256 -2.92 11.22 -5.80
N PHE A 257 -3.90 10.41 -5.42
CA PHE A 257 -4.78 10.63 -4.28
C PHE A 257 -4.36 9.69 -3.15
N ILE A 258 -3.22 9.96 -2.52
CA ILE A 258 -2.62 9.10 -1.51
C ILE A 258 -2.32 9.84 -0.21
N GLU A 259 -2.04 9.10 0.87
CA GLU A 259 -1.86 9.63 2.22
C GLU A 259 -0.53 10.35 2.46
N TRP A 260 0.45 10.15 1.60
CA TRP A 260 1.77 10.69 1.81
C TRP A 260 2.02 11.93 0.97
N ASN A 261 2.46 13.00 1.63
CA ASN A 261 3.16 14.10 0.98
C ASN A 261 4.64 14.04 1.38
N ILE A 262 5.51 14.68 0.62
CA ILE A 262 6.93 14.42 0.66
C ILE A 262 7.61 15.19 1.75
N TYR A 263 8.43 14.49 2.50
CA TYR A 263 9.27 15.06 3.54
C TYR A 263 10.42 15.92 3.04
N GLU A 264 10.82 15.79 1.78
CA GLU A 264 12.07 16.37 1.28
C GLU A 264 11.91 17.63 0.42
N ASN A 265 10.72 17.90 -0.12
CA ASN A 265 10.52 19.08 -0.95
C ASN A 265 9.25 19.87 -0.56
N PRO A 266 9.42 21.05 0.06
CA PRO A 266 8.31 21.87 0.54
C PRO A 266 7.37 22.42 -0.55
N ASN A 267 7.68 22.17 -1.82
CA ASN A 267 6.90 22.70 -2.94
C ASN A 267 5.95 21.69 -3.56
N TYR A 268 5.90 20.47 -3.08
CA TYR A 268 5.06 19.44 -3.66
C TYR A 268 3.73 19.32 -2.92
N SER A 269 2.72 19.96 -3.46
CA SER A 269 1.35 19.76 -3.07
C SER A 269 0.46 19.95 -4.29
N PRO A 270 -0.51 19.08 -4.54
CA PRO A 270 -1.48 19.28 -5.62
C PRO A 270 -2.36 20.51 -5.37
N MET A 271 -2.28 21.09 -4.19
CA MET A 271 -2.94 22.29 -3.71
C MET A 271 -2.04 23.55 -3.81
N PRO A 272 -2.54 24.75 -3.47
CA PRO A 272 -1.72 25.95 -3.40
C PRO A 272 -0.48 25.78 -2.54
N ARG A 273 0.64 26.29 -3.01
CA ARG A 273 1.90 26.21 -2.29
C ARG A 273 1.87 27.07 -1.02
N ASP A 274 2.29 26.50 0.09
CA ASP A 274 2.45 27.20 1.37
C ASP A 274 3.80 27.92 1.47
N GLU A 275 3.89 28.92 2.36
CA GLU A 275 5.08 29.72 2.62
C GLU A 275 6.24 28.88 3.14
N ALA A 276 5.94 27.83 3.93
CA ALA A 276 6.93 26.94 4.49
C ALA A 276 6.37 25.52 4.58
N TYR A 277 7.24 24.55 4.40
CA TYR A 277 6.92 23.16 4.67
C TYR A 277 6.90 22.91 6.18
N LEU A 278 5.81 22.38 6.69
CA LEU A 278 5.67 22.09 8.11
C LEU A 278 6.44 20.83 8.48
N THR A 279 7.47 20.99 9.30
CA THR A 279 8.23 19.91 9.92
C THR A 279 8.19 20.03 11.42
N GLY A 280 8.55 18.99 12.14
CA GLY A 280 8.69 19.01 13.60
C GLY A 280 8.35 17.63 14.16
N TRP A 281 9.31 17.05 14.88
CA TRP A 281 9.16 15.73 15.48
C TRP A 281 9.79 15.71 16.87
N ALA A 282 9.22 14.95 17.78
CA ALA A 282 9.76 14.80 19.14
C ALA A 282 11.00 13.89 19.23
N GLY A 283 11.53 13.43 18.11
CA GLY A 283 12.83 12.78 18.04
C GLY A 283 12.83 11.24 18.10
N TYR A 284 11.72 10.58 17.73
CA TYR A 284 11.63 9.10 17.70
C TYR A 284 11.49 8.51 16.30
N ASN A 285 11.95 9.20 15.31
CA ASN A 285 11.54 8.96 13.93
C ASN A 285 12.30 7.89 13.22
N ALA A 286 11.71 7.57 12.08
CA ALA A 286 12.18 6.83 10.93
C ALA A 286 13.66 7.04 10.51
N ALA A 287 14.35 8.04 11.05
CA ALA A 287 15.79 8.25 10.85
C ALA A 287 16.67 7.04 11.23
N PHE A 288 16.14 6.12 12.02
CA PHE A 288 16.85 4.87 12.35
C PHE A 288 16.80 3.84 11.23
N LEU A 289 15.82 3.92 10.34
CA LEU A 289 15.67 2.99 9.23
C LEU A 289 16.76 3.16 8.16
N ASP A 290 17.25 4.39 8.00
CA ASP A 290 18.20 4.73 6.94
C ASP A 290 19.66 4.35 7.27
N SER A 291 19.94 3.96 8.49
CA SER A 291 21.32 3.79 8.97
C SER A 291 21.68 2.34 9.34
N THR A 292 20.79 1.37 9.14
CA THR A 292 21.02 -0.02 9.54
C THR A 292 20.88 -0.97 8.37
N ASP A 293 21.85 -1.88 8.23
CA ASP A 293 21.77 -3.03 7.33
C ASP A 293 21.05 -4.24 7.98
N ARG A 294 20.62 -4.09 9.25
CA ARG A 294 19.96 -5.14 10.02
C ARG A 294 18.44 -4.99 9.90
N PHE A 295 17.90 -5.45 8.79
CA PHE A 295 16.47 -5.36 8.50
C PHE A 295 15.95 -6.54 7.68
N ILE A 296 14.63 -6.71 7.65
CA ILE A 296 13.93 -7.66 6.78
C ILE A 296 12.79 -6.91 6.08
N PRO A 297 12.65 -7.02 4.75
CA PRO A 297 11.47 -6.53 4.04
C PRO A 297 10.19 -7.14 4.60
N LYS A 298 9.13 -6.35 4.72
CA LYS A 298 7.82 -6.83 5.22
C LYS A 298 7.37 -8.13 4.56
N THR A 299 7.50 -8.20 3.24
CA THR A 299 7.06 -9.33 2.43
C THR A 299 7.86 -10.62 2.68
N LEU A 300 9.06 -10.52 3.27
CA LEU A 300 9.96 -11.65 3.54
C LEU A 300 10.02 -12.02 5.04
N ILE A 301 9.18 -11.43 5.88
CA ILE A 301 9.16 -11.74 7.32
C ILE A 301 8.88 -13.22 7.60
N PRO A 302 7.91 -13.90 6.94
CA PRO A 302 7.69 -15.33 7.18
C PRO A 302 8.93 -16.18 6.91
N GLU A 303 9.64 -15.90 5.83
CA GLU A 303 10.90 -16.55 5.47
C GLU A 303 12.00 -16.24 6.50
N GLY A 304 12.07 -14.97 6.93
CA GLY A 304 13.06 -14.53 7.93
C GLY A 304 12.88 -15.21 9.30
N ILE A 305 11.63 -15.37 9.76
CA ILE A 305 11.32 -16.08 11.01
C ILE A 305 11.66 -17.56 10.90
N ALA A 306 11.30 -18.20 9.79
CA ALA A 306 11.50 -19.63 9.56
C ALA A 306 12.93 -19.98 9.06
N ALA A 307 13.77 -18.98 8.81
CA ALA A 307 15.08 -19.16 8.18
C ALA A 307 16.02 -20.08 8.97
N LYS A 308 16.71 -20.96 8.24
CA LYS A 308 17.82 -21.81 8.74
C LYS A 308 19.12 -21.54 8.00
N GLU A 309 19.02 -20.85 6.88
CA GLU A 309 20.11 -20.33 6.06
C GLU A 309 19.79 -18.87 5.75
N PRO A 310 20.80 -18.02 5.49
CA PRO A 310 20.55 -16.62 5.16
C PRO A 310 19.62 -16.46 3.95
N ILE A 311 18.65 -15.56 4.07
CA ILE A 311 17.81 -15.13 2.95
C ILE A 311 18.40 -13.88 2.31
N THR A 312 18.20 -13.69 1.01
CA THR A 312 18.72 -12.55 0.26
C THR A 312 17.65 -11.92 -0.59
N TRP A 313 17.76 -10.60 -0.81
CA TRP A 313 16.88 -9.84 -1.69
C TRP A 313 17.64 -8.66 -2.30
N TYR A 314 17.04 -8.01 -3.30
CA TYR A 314 17.52 -6.76 -3.84
C TYR A 314 16.66 -5.60 -3.36
N GLY A 315 17.28 -4.46 -3.12
CA GLY A 315 16.62 -3.21 -2.75
C GLY A 315 16.71 -2.87 -1.26
N HIS A 316 17.06 -1.60 -1.00
CA HIS A 316 17.11 -1.03 0.34
C HIS A 316 15.70 -0.84 0.93
N VAL A 317 15.64 -0.57 2.22
CA VAL A 317 14.41 -0.44 3.05
C VAL A 317 13.50 0.72 2.68
N ILE A 318 13.96 1.72 1.93
CA ILE A 318 13.22 2.96 1.73
C ILE A 318 13.01 3.24 0.25
N CYS A 319 11.75 3.44 -0.13
CA CYS A 319 11.36 3.75 -1.49
C CYS A 319 11.91 5.10 -1.98
N MET A 320 12.16 6.06 -1.07
CA MET A 320 12.72 7.37 -1.38
C MET A 320 14.25 7.37 -1.63
N MET A 321 14.90 6.24 -1.43
CA MET A 321 16.33 6.11 -1.72
C MET A 321 16.60 6.23 -3.23
N PRO A 322 17.81 6.63 -3.64
CA PRO A 322 18.22 6.64 -5.03
C PRO A 322 17.93 5.31 -5.75
N ALA A 323 17.67 5.35 -7.04
CA ALA A 323 17.38 4.13 -7.81
C ALA A 323 18.53 3.12 -7.77
N GLU A 324 19.74 3.56 -7.54
CA GLU A 324 20.95 2.74 -7.38
C GLU A 324 20.84 1.78 -6.20
N ASP A 325 20.24 2.19 -5.10
CA ASP A 325 20.08 1.34 -3.90
C ASP A 325 19.15 0.15 -4.13
N GLN A 326 18.33 0.21 -5.18
CA GLN A 326 17.50 -0.91 -5.61
C GLN A 326 18.29 -2.00 -6.34
N MET A 327 19.54 -1.73 -6.70
CA MET A 327 20.45 -2.67 -7.35
C MET A 327 21.33 -3.43 -6.36
N GLU A 328 21.34 -3.02 -5.11
CA GLU A 328 22.13 -3.64 -4.06
C GLU A 328 21.45 -4.90 -3.51
N GLN A 329 22.26 -5.92 -3.23
CA GLN A 329 21.81 -7.15 -2.62
C GLN A 329 22.03 -7.10 -1.10
N PHE A 330 20.97 -7.36 -0.35
CA PHE A 330 20.98 -7.45 1.09
C PHE A 330 20.72 -8.88 1.55
N GLN A 331 21.03 -9.17 2.81
CA GLN A 331 20.77 -10.47 3.40
C GLN A 331 20.35 -10.37 4.88
N PHE A 332 19.61 -11.38 5.31
CA PHE A 332 19.29 -11.62 6.72
C PHE A 332 19.54 -13.09 7.08
N PRO A 333 20.14 -13.39 8.26
CA PRO A 333 20.86 -12.44 9.12
C PRO A 333 22.16 -11.96 8.45
N LEU A 334 22.73 -10.87 8.97
CA LEU A 334 24.08 -10.44 8.60
C LEU A 334 25.09 -11.50 9.06
N GLU A 335 26.28 -11.52 8.44
CA GLU A 335 27.32 -12.49 8.79
C GLU A 335 27.71 -12.40 10.28
N GLY A 336 27.55 -13.50 11.01
CA GLY A 336 27.82 -13.58 12.45
C GLY A 336 26.69 -13.09 13.36
N GLU A 337 25.57 -12.61 12.82
CA GLU A 337 24.38 -12.22 13.57
C GLU A 337 23.43 -13.40 13.80
N PRO A 338 22.59 -13.33 14.86
CA PRO A 338 21.62 -14.38 15.15
C PRO A 338 20.41 -14.38 14.23
N TYR A 339 19.73 -15.51 14.11
CA TYR A 339 18.36 -15.62 13.60
C TYR A 339 17.36 -15.05 14.60
N LEU A 340 16.10 -14.86 14.15
CA LEU A 340 15.03 -14.35 15.00
C LEU A 340 14.62 -15.36 16.07
N HIS A 341 14.42 -14.84 17.30
CA HIS A 341 13.89 -15.54 18.44
C HIS A 341 12.73 -14.81 19.12
N MET A 342 12.58 -13.52 18.85
CA MET A 342 11.53 -12.70 19.43
C MET A 342 10.97 -11.73 18.40
N ILE A 343 9.68 -11.51 18.47
CA ILE A 343 8.99 -10.41 17.78
C ILE A 343 8.48 -9.43 18.83
N TRP A 344 8.74 -8.13 18.64
CA TRP A 344 8.04 -7.06 19.31
C TRP A 344 7.29 -6.24 18.27
N SER A 345 5.96 -6.32 18.28
CA SER A 345 5.11 -5.77 17.23
C SER A 345 4.14 -4.71 17.77
N ASP A 346 3.91 -3.66 16.97
CA ASP A 346 2.79 -2.74 17.11
C ASP A 346 1.72 -2.94 16.00
N THR A 347 1.92 -3.94 15.14
CA THR A 347 1.15 -4.14 13.91
C THR A 347 0.54 -5.54 13.85
N PRO A 348 -0.56 -5.83 14.57
CA PRO A 348 -1.15 -7.17 14.66
C PRO A 348 -2.03 -7.54 13.47
N CYS A 349 -1.75 -7.05 12.28
CA CYS A 349 -2.56 -7.26 11.08
C CYS A 349 -1.78 -7.85 9.90
N TRP A 350 -0.53 -8.29 10.12
CA TRP A 350 0.32 -8.76 9.04
C TRP A 350 -0.32 -9.91 8.26
N SER A 351 -0.86 -10.91 8.96
CA SER A 351 -1.48 -12.10 8.36
C SER A 351 -2.61 -11.81 7.37
N THR A 352 -3.30 -10.69 7.54
CA THR A 352 -4.47 -10.33 6.75
C THR A 352 -4.28 -9.10 5.87
N CYS A 353 -3.11 -8.47 5.94
CA CYS A 353 -2.76 -7.31 5.11
C CYS A 353 -1.70 -7.62 4.05
N TRP A 354 -0.80 -8.59 4.32
CA TRP A 354 0.34 -8.88 3.45
C TRP A 354 0.13 -10.17 2.66
N ASN A 355 1.05 -10.45 1.74
CA ASN A 355 1.04 -11.67 0.94
C ASN A 355 1.42 -12.90 1.79
N GLY A 356 0.89 -14.07 1.44
CA GLY A 356 1.25 -15.32 2.11
C GLY A 356 0.87 -15.41 3.59
N GLY A 357 -0.31 -14.90 3.98
CA GLY A 357 -0.73 -14.87 5.39
C GLY A 357 -0.70 -16.23 6.08
N ASN A 358 -1.05 -17.34 5.38
CA ASN A 358 -0.93 -18.69 5.95
C ASN A 358 0.52 -19.07 6.26
N GLU A 359 1.48 -18.62 5.46
CA GLU A 359 2.91 -18.87 5.75
C GLU A 359 3.38 -18.08 6.98
N TYR A 360 2.86 -16.85 7.17
CA TYR A 360 3.14 -16.10 8.39
C TYR A 360 2.56 -16.78 9.64
N LEU A 361 1.32 -17.28 9.60
CA LEU A 361 0.74 -18.00 10.73
C LEU A 361 1.54 -19.28 11.08
N LYS A 362 2.07 -19.97 10.08
CA LYS A 362 3.00 -21.11 10.29
C LYS A 362 4.32 -20.65 10.90
N ALA A 363 4.86 -19.52 10.42
CA ALA A 363 6.11 -18.97 10.93
C ALA A 363 6.02 -18.56 12.41
N LEU A 364 4.89 -17.95 12.82
CA LEU A 364 4.64 -17.61 14.23
C LEU A 364 4.63 -18.83 15.18
N ARG A 365 4.51 -20.04 14.66
CA ARG A 365 4.50 -21.30 15.42
C ARG A 365 5.73 -22.16 15.16
N CYS A 366 6.76 -21.62 14.51
CA CYS A 366 7.98 -22.39 14.27
C CYS A 366 8.85 -22.46 15.56
N GLU A 367 9.65 -23.50 15.62
CA GLU A 367 10.56 -23.75 16.79
C GLU A 367 11.68 -22.70 16.97
N ASN A 368 11.89 -21.82 16.00
CA ASN A 368 12.89 -20.75 16.10
C ASN A 368 12.39 -19.57 16.93
N LEU A 369 11.07 -19.35 16.97
CA LEU A 369 10.46 -18.19 17.62
C LEU A 369 10.07 -18.53 19.05
N ASP A 370 10.75 -17.92 20.02
CA ASP A 370 10.55 -18.19 21.44
C ASP A 370 9.50 -17.29 22.08
N PHE A 371 9.27 -16.08 21.54
CA PHE A 371 8.43 -15.09 22.21
C PHE A 371 7.85 -14.03 21.25
N VAL A 372 6.55 -13.75 21.36
CA VAL A 372 5.85 -12.71 20.63
C VAL A 372 5.23 -11.74 21.62
N LEU A 373 5.73 -10.51 21.63
CA LEU A 373 5.21 -9.37 22.39
C LEU A 373 4.51 -8.41 21.45
N LEU A 374 3.26 -8.08 21.77
CA LEU A 374 2.46 -7.16 20.98
C LEU A 374 1.99 -6.00 21.85
N GLN A 375 2.02 -4.77 21.29
CA GLN A 375 1.40 -3.59 21.87
C GLN A 375 0.49 -2.93 20.83
N HIS A 376 -0.81 -2.82 21.13
CA HIS A 376 -1.80 -2.29 20.18
C HIS A 376 -3.09 -1.88 20.89
N PRO A 377 -3.84 -0.87 20.38
CA PRO A 377 -5.13 -0.49 20.95
C PRO A 377 -6.23 -1.57 20.76
N TRP A 378 -6.11 -2.38 19.70
CA TRP A 378 -7.13 -3.34 19.28
C TRP A 378 -6.63 -4.77 19.40
N TYR A 379 -7.47 -5.68 19.91
CA TYR A 379 -7.16 -7.10 19.97
C TYR A 379 -7.58 -7.78 18.66
N GLU A 380 -6.73 -7.74 17.66
CA GLU A 380 -7.03 -8.20 16.30
C GLU A 380 -6.01 -9.20 15.77
N ASN A 381 -6.46 -9.99 14.81
CA ASN A 381 -5.67 -10.88 13.94
C ASN A 381 -4.44 -11.52 14.62
N ASP A 382 -3.25 -10.96 14.41
CA ASP A 382 -2.00 -11.53 14.91
C ASP A 382 -1.89 -11.48 16.45
N ALA A 383 -2.70 -10.66 17.12
CA ALA A 383 -2.77 -10.62 18.59
C ALA A 383 -3.19 -11.97 19.19
N HIS A 384 -3.96 -12.78 18.44
CA HIS A 384 -4.35 -14.12 18.86
C HIS A 384 -3.17 -15.10 18.95
N PHE A 385 -2.02 -14.75 18.39
CA PHE A 385 -0.80 -15.56 18.36
C PHE A 385 0.30 -15.00 19.27
N ALA A 386 0.06 -13.90 19.96
CA ALA A 386 1.02 -13.27 20.86
C ALA A 386 1.05 -13.97 22.22
N ASP A 387 2.24 -14.07 22.83
CA ASP A 387 2.41 -14.56 24.20
C ASP A 387 1.97 -13.50 25.23
N ILE A 388 2.24 -12.24 24.93
CA ILE A 388 1.81 -11.09 25.76
C ILE A 388 1.27 -9.98 24.85
N VAL A 389 0.12 -9.44 25.21
CA VAL A 389 -0.47 -8.24 24.60
C VAL A 389 -0.49 -7.11 25.62
N LEU A 390 0.13 -5.98 25.27
CA LEU A 390 0.08 -4.76 26.06
C LEU A 390 -1.01 -3.85 25.46
N PRO A 391 -2.07 -3.51 26.23
CA PRO A 391 -3.12 -2.64 25.76
C PRO A 391 -2.59 -1.20 25.61
N VAL A 392 -2.79 -0.61 24.44
CA VAL A 392 -2.31 0.73 24.12
C VAL A 392 -3.46 1.74 24.09
N ALA A 393 -3.21 2.93 24.63
CA ALA A 393 -4.12 4.04 24.58
C ALA A 393 -4.23 4.62 23.17
N THR A 394 -5.45 4.88 22.75
CA THR A 394 -5.77 5.51 21.47
C THR A 394 -5.39 6.99 21.45
N ARG A 395 -5.48 7.60 20.26
CA ARG A 395 -5.27 9.02 20.04
C ARG A 395 -6.13 9.93 20.93
N PHE A 396 -7.37 9.52 21.25
CA PHE A 396 -8.27 10.30 22.06
C PHE A 396 -7.99 10.21 23.57
N GLU A 397 -7.16 9.26 23.97
CA GLU A 397 -6.85 8.93 25.37
C GLU A 397 -5.52 9.52 25.85
N VAL A 398 -4.80 10.26 24.98
CA VAL A 398 -3.53 10.89 25.30
C VAL A 398 -3.47 12.34 24.85
N GLU A 399 -2.67 13.17 25.55
CA GLU A 399 -2.27 14.49 25.05
C GLU A 399 -1.07 14.34 24.11
N ASP A 400 -1.17 14.91 22.93
CA ASP A 400 -0.12 14.80 21.89
C ASP A 400 -0.17 16.01 20.96
N CYS A 401 0.62 15.99 19.92
CA CYS A 401 0.51 16.89 18.77
C CYS A 401 0.45 16.11 17.47
N ALA A 402 0.00 16.76 16.41
CA ALA A 402 -0.02 16.20 15.08
C ALA A 402 0.41 17.26 14.07
N ILE A 403 1.02 16.79 13.00
CA ILE A 403 1.37 17.58 11.83
C ILE A 403 0.50 17.11 10.69
N ASP A 404 -0.25 18.03 10.11
CA ASP A 404 -0.98 17.77 8.88
C ASP A 404 -0.39 18.65 7.77
N ASN A 405 0.50 18.07 7.01
CA ASN A 405 1.07 18.67 5.81
C ASN A 405 0.54 17.97 4.54
N GLN A 406 -0.54 17.20 4.67
CA GLN A 406 -1.05 16.30 3.63
C GLN A 406 -2.54 16.46 3.36
N SER A 407 -3.29 17.15 4.21
CA SER A 407 -4.73 17.37 4.01
C SER A 407 -5.06 18.33 2.87
N GLY A 408 -4.07 18.87 2.24
CA GLY A 408 -4.13 19.41 0.91
C GLY A 408 -4.51 20.89 0.79
N ILE A 409 -5.01 21.55 1.84
CA ILE A 409 -5.39 22.96 1.72
C ILE A 409 -4.34 23.88 2.37
N VAL A 410 -3.89 23.52 3.57
CA VAL A 410 -2.85 24.23 4.31
C VAL A 410 -2.06 23.27 5.17
N ASN A 411 -0.79 23.55 5.39
CA ASN A 411 -0.01 22.85 6.39
C ASN A 411 -0.44 23.29 7.78
N THR A 412 -0.79 22.34 8.63
CA THR A 412 -1.34 22.60 9.98
C THR A 412 -0.60 21.82 11.04
N PHE A 413 -0.14 22.51 12.07
CA PHE A 413 0.34 21.92 13.31
C PHE A 413 -0.81 21.90 14.32
N LEU A 414 -1.10 20.74 14.91
CA LEU A 414 -2.25 20.54 15.79
C LEU A 414 -1.80 20.20 17.21
N HIS A 415 -2.41 20.85 18.22
CA HIS A 415 -2.40 20.39 19.59
C HIS A 415 -3.59 19.45 19.79
N CYS A 416 -3.34 18.29 20.29
CA CYS A 416 -4.34 17.25 20.44
C CYS A 416 -4.51 16.97 21.94
N GLU A 417 -5.50 17.61 22.54
CA GLU A 417 -5.83 17.40 23.93
C GLU A 417 -6.35 15.97 24.17
N GLN A 418 -6.05 15.42 25.33
CA GLN A 418 -6.69 14.20 25.81
C GLN A 418 -8.20 14.43 25.95
N CYS A 419 -9.00 13.63 25.28
CA CYS A 419 -10.47 13.75 25.28
C CYS A 419 -11.15 12.88 26.34
N VAL A 420 -10.58 11.71 26.61
CA VAL A 420 -11.09 10.70 27.55
C VAL A 420 -9.94 10.04 28.29
N GLU A 421 -10.21 9.48 29.46
CA GLU A 421 -9.22 8.67 30.18
C GLU A 421 -8.99 7.33 29.48
N PRO A 422 -7.73 6.80 29.50
CA PRO A 422 -7.45 5.47 28.97
C PRO A 422 -8.34 4.38 29.56
N VAL A 423 -8.79 3.46 28.71
CA VAL A 423 -9.64 2.35 29.15
C VAL A 423 -8.82 1.28 29.85
N GLY A 424 -9.27 0.84 31.02
CA GLY A 424 -8.66 -0.26 31.76
C GLY A 424 -7.22 0.01 32.20
N GLU A 425 -6.27 -0.80 31.73
CA GLU A 425 -4.84 -0.68 32.03
C GLU A 425 -4.05 -0.11 30.85
N ALA A 426 -4.73 0.43 29.83
CA ALA A 426 -4.08 0.96 28.64
C ALA A 426 -3.13 2.11 28.96
N LYS A 427 -1.98 2.10 28.30
CA LYS A 427 -0.95 3.14 28.34
C LYS A 427 -0.57 3.48 26.92
N SER A 428 -0.05 4.67 26.67
CA SER A 428 0.48 4.97 25.35
C SER A 428 1.68 4.06 24.99
N ASP A 429 2.02 3.96 23.70
CA ASP A 429 3.20 3.22 23.24
C ASP A 429 4.48 3.68 23.96
N TRP A 430 4.65 4.98 24.08
CA TRP A 430 5.78 5.57 24.78
C TRP A 430 5.82 5.21 26.27
N GLU A 431 4.68 5.19 26.94
CA GLU A 431 4.57 4.79 28.35
C GLU A 431 4.77 3.28 28.55
N CYS A 432 4.25 2.44 27.65
CA CYS A 432 4.51 0.99 27.67
C CYS A 432 6.02 0.70 27.62
N VAL A 433 6.73 1.34 26.70
CA VAL A 433 8.17 1.17 26.56
C VAL A 433 8.93 1.76 27.76
N GLN A 434 8.47 2.86 28.36
CA GLN A 434 9.06 3.38 29.61
C GLN A 434 8.94 2.38 30.75
N GLU A 435 7.80 1.67 30.89
CA GLU A 435 7.65 0.65 31.93
C GLU A 435 8.62 -0.52 31.70
N VAL A 436 8.85 -0.92 30.45
CA VAL A 436 9.89 -1.89 30.11
C VAL A 436 11.29 -1.37 30.49
N ALA A 437 11.60 -0.13 30.11
CA ALA A 437 12.89 0.50 30.47
C ALA A 437 13.11 0.56 31.98
N LYS A 438 12.12 1.00 32.76
CA LYS A 438 12.14 1.02 34.24
C LYS A 438 12.40 -0.38 34.81
N LYS A 439 11.76 -1.39 34.24
CA LYS A 439 11.89 -2.79 34.70
C LYS A 439 13.30 -3.32 34.43
N LEU A 440 13.83 -3.09 33.24
CA LEU A 440 15.18 -3.47 32.86
C LEU A 440 16.24 -2.75 33.71
N GLU A 441 16.11 -1.45 33.91
CA GLU A 441 16.98 -0.67 34.80
C GLU A 441 16.97 -1.22 36.22
N LYS A 442 15.81 -1.55 36.77
CA LYS A 442 15.67 -2.17 38.10
C LYS A 442 16.34 -3.52 38.20
N LEU A 443 16.28 -4.35 37.15
CA LEU A 443 16.83 -5.71 37.17
C LEU A 443 18.35 -5.74 36.94
N TYR A 444 18.86 -4.83 36.11
CA TYR A 444 20.24 -4.92 35.58
C TYR A 444 21.02 -3.61 35.69
N GLY A 445 20.42 -2.51 36.17
CA GLY A 445 21.02 -1.16 36.11
C GLY A 445 22.09 -0.87 37.17
N VAL A 446 22.35 -1.78 38.13
CA VAL A 446 23.18 -1.44 39.29
C VAL A 446 24.68 -1.45 38.95
N ASP A 447 25.13 -2.34 38.07
CA ASP A 447 26.56 -2.56 37.77
C ASP A 447 26.88 -2.59 36.26
N ASP A 448 25.88 -2.46 35.39
CA ASP A 448 26.03 -2.51 33.93
C ASP A 448 25.69 -1.14 33.31
N GLY A 449 26.66 -0.49 32.68
CA GLY A 449 26.52 0.81 32.06
C GLY A 449 25.43 0.85 30.99
N LEU A 450 25.09 -0.27 30.35
CA LEU A 450 24.06 -0.37 29.33
C LEU A 450 22.65 -0.08 29.88
N TYR A 451 22.36 -0.56 31.08
CA TYR A 451 21.05 -0.43 31.74
C TYR A 451 20.98 0.74 32.73
N THR A 452 22.11 1.41 33.00
CA THR A 452 22.16 2.54 33.95
C THR A 452 21.45 3.76 33.39
N ASN A 453 20.55 4.35 34.18
CA ASN A 453 19.70 5.50 33.80
C ASN A 453 18.95 5.26 32.46
N LEU A 454 18.53 4.04 32.21
CA LEU A 454 17.91 3.67 30.93
C LEU A 454 16.62 4.45 30.67
N LEU A 455 15.80 4.67 31.70
CA LEU A 455 14.59 5.47 31.56
C LEU A 455 14.90 6.93 31.17
N GLU A 456 15.86 7.55 31.84
CA GLU A 456 16.26 8.93 31.53
C GLU A 456 16.85 9.05 30.12
N ARG A 457 17.65 8.10 29.71
CA ARG A 457 18.21 8.00 28.35
C ARG A 457 17.13 7.78 27.31
N TYR A 458 16.12 6.97 27.61
CA TYR A 458 15.00 6.70 26.71
C TYR A 458 14.13 7.94 26.54
N THR A 459 13.78 8.65 27.62
CA THR A 459 12.93 9.83 27.59
C THR A 459 13.68 11.11 27.26
N ASP A 460 15.03 11.13 27.25
CA ASP A 460 15.88 12.31 27.25
C ASP A 460 15.53 13.30 28.39
N GLY A 461 15.01 12.78 29.49
CA GLY A 461 14.52 13.57 30.63
C GLY A 461 13.27 14.40 30.34
N ARG A 462 12.54 14.11 29.26
CA ARG A 462 11.36 14.88 28.82
C ARG A 462 10.06 14.39 29.41
N THR A 463 9.11 15.31 29.49
CA THR A 463 7.69 15.07 29.74
C THR A 463 6.90 15.20 28.44
N VAL A 464 5.64 14.84 28.43
CA VAL A 464 4.72 15.06 27.29
C VAL A 464 4.72 16.53 26.88
N GLU A 465 4.47 17.44 27.84
CA GLU A 465 4.45 18.89 27.59
C GLU A 465 5.75 19.40 26.97
N SER A 466 6.91 19.05 27.54
CA SER A 466 8.19 19.50 27.00
C SER A 466 8.52 18.88 25.63
N SER A 467 7.95 17.73 25.31
CA SER A 467 8.07 17.10 23.99
C SER A 467 7.20 17.79 22.93
N ILE A 468 5.99 18.19 23.28
CA ILE A 468 5.11 18.99 22.41
C ILE A 468 5.75 20.36 22.14
N GLU A 469 6.25 21.03 23.18
CA GLU A 469 6.95 22.33 23.04
C GLU A 469 8.19 22.22 22.14
N LEU A 470 9.00 21.16 22.34
CA LEU A 470 10.16 20.90 21.48
C LEU A 470 9.74 20.68 20.02
N THR A 471 8.71 19.88 19.79
CA THR A 471 8.22 19.60 18.44
C THR A 471 7.73 20.86 17.76
N PHE A 472 6.96 21.69 18.46
CA PHE A 472 6.52 22.99 17.96
C PHE A 472 7.71 23.90 17.62
N ASN A 473 8.68 24.03 18.53
CA ASN A 473 9.85 24.88 18.36
C ASN A 473 10.80 24.39 17.25
N ASN A 474 10.76 23.11 16.89
CA ASN A 474 11.50 22.55 15.76
C ASN A 474 10.73 22.68 14.43
N SER A 475 9.46 23.03 14.48
CA SER A 475 8.63 23.19 13.28
C SER A 475 8.69 24.62 12.72
N SER A 476 8.33 24.75 11.43
CA SER A 476 8.17 26.08 10.81
C SER A 476 6.95 26.85 11.36
N ALA A 477 6.05 26.22 12.11
CA ALA A 477 4.90 26.88 12.74
C ALA A 477 5.32 28.00 13.68
N GLN A 478 6.47 27.87 14.38
CA GLN A 478 7.04 28.91 15.25
C GLN A 478 7.33 30.24 14.55
N LEU A 479 7.43 30.26 13.22
CA LEU A 479 7.64 31.48 12.44
C LEU A 479 6.38 32.34 12.34
N TYR A 480 5.21 31.76 12.61
CA TYR A 480 3.90 32.37 12.38
C TYR A 480 3.07 32.59 13.64
N THR A 481 3.41 31.88 14.73
CA THR A 481 2.69 32.01 16.02
C THR A 481 3.63 31.64 17.20
N SER A 482 3.26 32.02 18.43
CA SER A 482 3.97 31.57 19.63
C SER A 482 3.43 30.22 20.12
N TYR A 483 4.22 29.53 20.96
CA TYR A 483 3.77 28.29 21.60
C TYR A 483 2.52 28.49 22.47
N GLU A 484 2.45 29.56 23.21
CA GLU A 484 1.32 29.90 24.05
C GLU A 484 0.06 30.13 23.23
N GLU A 485 0.16 30.86 22.12
CA GLU A 485 -0.99 31.08 21.22
C GLU A 485 -1.40 29.81 20.52
N PHE A 486 -0.45 28.95 20.12
CA PHE A 486 -0.71 27.62 19.58
C PHE A 486 -1.51 26.75 20.58
N LYS A 487 -1.06 26.69 21.84
CA LYS A 487 -1.76 25.92 22.91
C LYS A 487 -3.16 26.47 23.16
N GLU A 488 -3.34 27.79 23.17
CA GLU A 488 -4.65 28.42 23.37
C GLU A 488 -5.62 28.14 22.22
N LYS A 489 -5.13 28.18 20.97
CA LYS A 489 -5.95 27.97 19.76
C LYS A 489 -6.16 26.49 19.44
N GLY A 490 -5.25 25.62 19.84
CA GLY A 490 -5.22 24.22 19.49
C GLY A 490 -4.62 23.92 18.10
N TYR A 491 -4.20 24.95 17.34
CA TYR A 491 -3.58 24.78 16.03
C TYR A 491 -2.73 25.97 15.60
N ALA A 492 -1.82 25.71 14.67
CA ALA A 492 -1.08 26.72 13.90
C ALA A 492 -1.15 26.34 12.41
N MET A 493 -1.38 27.33 11.54
CA MET A 493 -1.43 27.13 10.10
C MET A 493 -0.31 27.89 9.40
N ILE A 494 0.29 27.26 8.41
CA ILE A 494 1.25 27.93 7.51
C ILE A 494 0.45 28.65 6.41
N PRO A 495 0.68 29.95 6.17
CA PRO A 495 -0.02 30.67 5.12
C PRO A 495 0.43 30.23 3.72
N HIS A 496 -0.43 30.43 2.73
CA HIS A 496 -0.09 30.23 1.33
C HIS A 496 0.87 31.31 0.81
N VAL A 497 1.70 30.92 -0.14
CA VAL A 497 2.52 31.86 -0.91
C VAL A 497 1.64 32.85 -1.67
N GLU A 498 1.97 34.13 -1.69
CA GLU A 498 1.12 35.19 -2.21
C GLU A 498 0.87 35.03 -3.68
N ASN A 499 1.48 34.53 -4.54
CA ASN A 499 1.22 34.37 -5.97
C ASN A 499 1.25 32.90 -6.42
N TRP A 500 0.71 32.01 -5.60
CA TRP A 500 0.74 30.57 -5.88
C TRP A 500 0.16 30.19 -7.24
N GLN A 501 -0.78 30.98 -7.80
CA GLN A 501 -1.36 30.73 -9.13
C GLN A 501 -0.37 30.95 -10.27
N GLU A 502 0.73 31.66 -10.02
CA GLU A 502 1.79 31.93 -11.00
C GLU A 502 2.81 30.77 -11.05
N ASP A 503 2.79 29.90 -10.05
CA ASP A 503 3.66 28.71 -10.02
C ASP A 503 3.21 27.69 -11.08
N HIS A 504 4.18 27.06 -11.70
CA HIS A 504 3.94 25.99 -12.66
C HIS A 504 3.45 24.71 -11.97
N ALA A 505 2.65 23.95 -12.68
CA ALA A 505 2.07 22.71 -12.16
C ALA A 505 2.84 21.47 -12.60
N GLY A 506 3.07 20.57 -11.66
CA GLY A 506 3.63 19.24 -11.95
C GLY A 506 4.94 19.28 -12.73
N PHE A 507 5.01 18.54 -13.81
CA PHE A 507 6.19 18.43 -14.68
C PHE A 507 6.34 19.60 -15.68
N PHE A 508 5.66 20.72 -15.50
CA PHE A 508 5.68 21.82 -16.47
C PHE A 508 7.07 22.38 -16.74
N ASP A 509 7.92 22.50 -15.71
CA ASP A 509 9.27 23.03 -15.86
C ASP A 509 10.13 22.08 -16.70
N PHE A 510 10.05 20.78 -16.43
CA PHE A 510 10.68 19.76 -17.27
C PHE A 510 10.14 19.78 -18.70
N TYR A 511 8.81 19.88 -18.88
CA TYR A 511 8.19 20.00 -20.20
C TYR A 511 8.69 21.23 -20.96
N SER A 512 8.82 22.37 -20.28
CA SER A 512 9.20 23.64 -20.91
C SER A 512 10.67 23.69 -21.33
N ASP A 513 11.56 23.13 -20.51
CA ASP A 513 13.01 23.09 -20.75
C ASP A 513 13.65 21.91 -19.99
N PRO A 514 13.72 20.73 -20.61
CA PRO A 514 14.26 19.54 -19.96
C PRO A 514 15.76 19.63 -19.68
N ASP A 515 16.50 20.46 -20.41
CA ASP A 515 17.94 20.64 -20.18
C ASP A 515 18.21 21.55 -18.98
N ALA A 516 17.33 22.54 -18.72
CA ALA A 516 17.41 23.40 -17.54
C ALA A 516 16.80 22.74 -16.30
N ASN A 517 15.83 21.85 -16.44
CA ASN A 517 15.09 21.16 -15.36
C ASN A 517 15.17 19.64 -15.55
N PRO A 518 16.36 19.03 -15.52
CA PRO A 518 16.51 17.60 -15.79
C PRO A 518 15.85 16.75 -14.70
N LEU A 519 15.35 15.58 -15.10
CA LEU A 519 14.90 14.55 -14.17
C LEU A 519 16.10 13.88 -13.47
N PRO A 520 15.92 13.27 -12.30
CA PRO A 520 16.99 12.55 -11.58
C PRO A 520 17.25 11.16 -12.17
N THR A 521 17.35 11.09 -13.48
CA THR A 521 17.79 9.91 -14.26
C THR A 521 19.21 10.14 -14.76
N PRO A 522 19.96 9.09 -15.13
CA PRO A 522 21.29 9.25 -15.70
C PRO A 522 21.36 10.16 -16.93
N SER A 523 20.30 10.16 -17.75
CA SER A 523 20.21 11.01 -18.94
C SER A 523 19.63 12.39 -18.69
N GLY A 524 19.07 12.65 -17.50
CA GLY A 524 18.28 13.85 -17.21
C GLY A 524 16.90 13.84 -17.86
N LYS A 525 16.51 12.76 -18.55
CA LYS A 525 15.27 12.62 -19.33
C LYS A 525 14.46 11.41 -18.86
N ILE A 526 13.27 11.24 -19.40
CA ILE A 526 12.50 10.01 -19.23
C ILE A 526 13.24 8.87 -19.94
N GLU A 527 13.66 7.85 -19.18
CA GLU A 527 14.37 6.69 -19.70
C GLU A 527 13.38 5.56 -20.01
N ILE A 528 12.85 5.55 -21.23
CA ILE A 528 12.08 4.41 -21.75
C ILE A 528 12.98 3.18 -21.84
N TYR A 529 14.26 3.38 -22.16
CA TYR A 529 15.32 2.42 -21.97
C TYR A 529 16.13 2.83 -20.74
N SER A 530 15.97 2.10 -19.66
CA SER A 530 16.66 2.37 -18.39
C SER A 530 18.13 1.94 -18.49
N THR A 531 19.03 2.90 -18.48
CA THR A 531 20.47 2.65 -18.50
C THR A 531 20.94 1.93 -17.24
N ARG A 532 20.34 2.24 -16.08
CA ARG A 532 20.64 1.57 -14.82
C ARG A 532 20.34 0.07 -14.87
N LEU A 533 19.17 -0.31 -15.41
CA LEU A 533 18.80 -1.73 -15.54
C LEU A 533 19.69 -2.45 -16.54
N ALA A 534 20.02 -1.80 -17.65
CA ALA A 534 20.94 -2.36 -18.64
C ALA A 534 22.34 -2.62 -18.09
N ASP A 535 22.84 -1.73 -17.23
CA ASP A 535 24.18 -1.84 -16.65
C ASP A 535 24.24 -2.88 -15.52
N ASN A 536 23.19 -3.03 -14.72
CA ASN A 536 23.18 -3.91 -13.55
C ASN A 536 22.60 -5.30 -13.82
N PHE A 537 21.63 -5.42 -14.73
CA PHE A 537 20.87 -6.66 -14.98
C PHE A 537 20.68 -6.93 -16.49
N PRO A 538 21.75 -6.98 -17.31
CA PRO A 538 21.66 -7.02 -18.77
C PRO A 538 20.95 -8.26 -19.32
N ASP A 539 20.96 -9.36 -18.59
CA ASP A 539 20.41 -10.66 -19.03
C ASP A 539 19.18 -11.12 -18.23
N ASP A 540 18.57 -10.23 -17.45
CA ASP A 540 17.45 -10.58 -16.58
C ASP A 540 16.11 -10.29 -17.26
N GLU A 541 15.34 -11.34 -17.54
CA GLU A 541 14.05 -11.22 -18.22
C GLU A 541 12.96 -10.53 -17.37
N GLU A 542 13.09 -10.51 -16.04
CA GLU A 542 12.17 -9.77 -15.14
C GLU A 542 12.55 -8.29 -15.00
N ARG A 543 13.75 -7.90 -15.45
CA ARG A 543 14.36 -6.57 -15.31
C ARG A 543 14.89 -5.99 -16.60
N MET A 544 14.25 -6.30 -17.72
CA MET A 544 14.67 -5.75 -19.02
C MET A 544 14.77 -4.23 -18.97
N PRO A 545 15.74 -3.62 -19.67
CA PRO A 545 15.93 -2.17 -19.63
C PRO A 545 14.75 -1.37 -20.22
N TYR A 546 13.88 -1.97 -21.01
CA TYR A 546 12.69 -1.34 -21.59
C TYR A 546 11.41 -2.10 -21.17
N PRO A 547 10.23 -1.45 -21.15
CA PRO A 547 8.97 -2.12 -20.85
C PRO A 547 8.72 -3.27 -21.84
N HIS A 548 8.38 -4.43 -21.31
CA HIS A 548 8.13 -5.63 -22.11
C HIS A 548 6.95 -6.43 -21.54
N TYR A 549 6.32 -7.24 -22.38
CA TYR A 549 5.20 -8.09 -21.94
C TYR A 549 5.73 -9.38 -21.30
N ILE A 550 5.51 -9.51 -20.02
CA ILE A 550 5.81 -10.74 -19.27
C ILE A 550 4.56 -11.62 -19.27
N ALA A 551 4.66 -12.79 -19.89
CA ALA A 551 3.64 -13.83 -19.81
C ALA A 551 3.75 -14.59 -18.48
N ALA A 552 2.88 -15.59 -18.28
CA ALA A 552 3.00 -16.54 -17.17
C ALA A 552 4.41 -17.16 -17.14
N THR A 553 5.02 -17.19 -15.96
CA THR A 553 6.39 -17.68 -15.74
C THR A 553 6.40 -18.78 -14.70
N ASP A 554 7.56 -19.42 -14.49
CA ASP A 554 7.73 -20.42 -13.42
C ASP A 554 7.57 -19.80 -12.01
N ARG A 555 7.73 -18.46 -11.88
CA ARG A 555 7.53 -17.75 -10.62
C ARG A 555 6.06 -17.54 -10.30
N PHE A 556 5.24 -17.17 -11.31
CA PHE A 556 3.83 -16.88 -11.16
C PHE A 556 2.97 -17.68 -12.13
N HIS A 557 2.06 -18.47 -11.58
CA HIS A 557 1.02 -19.22 -12.29
C HIS A 557 -0.36 -18.63 -11.99
N GLU A 558 -0.49 -17.29 -12.09
CA GLU A 558 -1.69 -16.55 -11.67
C GLU A 558 -2.40 -15.85 -12.83
N TYR A 559 -2.12 -16.28 -14.07
CA TYR A 559 -2.72 -15.73 -15.27
C TYR A 559 -3.83 -16.64 -15.80
N ARG A 560 -4.81 -16.06 -16.48
CA ARG A 560 -5.94 -16.82 -17.07
C ARG A 560 -5.50 -17.80 -18.14
N GLU A 561 -4.36 -17.57 -18.78
CA GLU A 561 -3.75 -18.43 -19.79
C GLU A 561 -2.91 -19.56 -19.17
N ASP A 562 -2.70 -19.54 -17.87
CA ASP A 562 -1.96 -20.58 -17.15
C ASP A 562 -2.81 -21.86 -17.03
N PRO A 563 -2.21 -23.06 -17.14
CA PRO A 563 -2.92 -24.33 -16.89
C PRO A 563 -3.59 -24.41 -15.51
N LYS A 564 -3.12 -23.70 -14.51
CA LYS A 564 -3.73 -23.57 -13.18
C LYS A 564 -5.15 -23.02 -13.26
N ALA A 565 -5.45 -22.16 -14.24
CA ALA A 565 -6.78 -21.59 -14.46
C ALA A 565 -7.84 -22.64 -14.86
N GLU A 566 -7.46 -23.81 -15.34
CA GLU A 566 -8.42 -24.92 -15.57
C GLU A 566 -9.05 -25.40 -14.25
N LYS A 567 -8.28 -25.34 -13.15
CA LYS A 567 -8.74 -25.73 -11.81
C LYS A 567 -9.29 -24.55 -11.01
N TYR A 568 -8.70 -23.36 -11.16
CA TYR A 568 -9.02 -22.13 -10.43
C TYR A 568 -9.37 -21.01 -11.43
N PRO A 569 -10.60 -20.98 -11.99
CA PRO A 569 -10.90 -20.20 -13.19
C PRO A 569 -11.17 -18.71 -12.96
N TYR A 570 -11.18 -18.25 -11.71
CA TYR A 570 -11.51 -16.87 -11.37
C TYR A 570 -10.29 -16.12 -10.90
N LEU A 571 -10.16 -14.85 -11.30
CA LEU A 571 -9.20 -13.92 -10.71
C LEU A 571 -9.84 -13.21 -9.51
N LEU A 572 -9.17 -13.25 -8.37
CA LEU A 572 -9.63 -12.56 -7.17
C LEU A 572 -9.10 -11.12 -7.15
N VAL A 573 -10.01 -10.16 -6.98
CA VAL A 573 -9.70 -8.76 -6.65
C VAL A 573 -9.88 -8.56 -5.16
N SER A 574 -8.84 -8.02 -4.51
CA SER A 574 -8.81 -7.75 -3.08
C SER A 574 -8.52 -6.27 -2.85
N ASN A 575 -9.57 -5.45 -2.91
CA ASN A 575 -9.46 -4.01 -2.70
C ASN A 575 -9.63 -3.65 -1.22
N HIS A 576 -9.17 -2.44 -0.86
CA HIS A 576 -9.49 -1.85 0.44
C HIS A 576 -10.99 -1.58 0.56
N PRO A 577 -11.65 -2.03 1.62
CA PRO A 577 -13.07 -1.77 1.84
C PRO A 577 -13.32 -0.39 2.45
N ARG A 578 -14.59 0.00 2.50
CA ARG A 578 -15.05 1.26 3.13
C ARG A 578 -15.17 1.18 4.65
N TRP A 579 -15.24 -0.01 5.19
CA TRP A 579 -15.62 -0.29 6.59
C TRP A 579 -14.45 -0.61 7.50
N ARG A 580 -13.23 -0.65 6.98
CA ARG A 580 -12.01 -0.84 7.75
C ARG A 580 -10.81 -0.25 7.02
N VAL A 581 -9.75 0.01 7.73
CA VAL A 581 -8.46 0.45 7.18
C VAL A 581 -7.50 -0.73 7.25
N HIS A 582 -7.19 -1.35 6.10
CA HIS A 582 -6.54 -2.66 6.08
C HIS A 582 -7.32 -3.66 6.94
N ALA A 583 -6.73 -4.17 8.02
CA ALA A 583 -7.41 -5.04 8.96
C ALA A 583 -7.89 -4.32 10.24
N ASN A 584 -7.59 -3.03 10.37
CA ASN A 584 -8.01 -2.26 11.55
C ASN A 584 -9.50 -1.86 11.45
N PHE A 585 -10.19 -1.90 12.56
CA PHE A 585 -11.60 -1.54 12.72
C PHE A 585 -12.61 -2.50 12.07
N ASP A 586 -12.23 -3.71 11.69
CA ASP A 586 -13.21 -4.68 11.16
C ASP A 586 -14.29 -5.07 12.19
N ASP A 587 -14.01 -4.92 13.47
CA ASP A 587 -14.94 -5.12 14.59
C ASP A 587 -15.67 -3.85 15.06
N ASN A 588 -15.58 -2.75 14.29
CA ASN A 588 -16.38 -1.56 14.55
C ASN A 588 -17.87 -1.84 14.32
N ALA A 589 -18.65 -1.90 15.38
CA ALA A 589 -20.07 -2.25 15.34
C ALA A 589 -20.89 -1.33 14.42
N TRP A 590 -20.61 -0.03 14.41
CA TRP A 590 -21.32 0.92 13.54
C TRP A 590 -21.08 0.65 12.05
N LEU A 591 -19.86 0.27 11.67
CA LEU A 591 -19.54 -0.05 10.29
C LEU A 591 -20.15 -1.40 9.88
N ARG A 592 -20.22 -2.36 10.79
CA ARG A 592 -20.87 -3.66 10.57
C ARG A 592 -22.37 -3.60 10.42
N GLU A 593 -23.03 -2.53 10.91
CA GLU A 593 -24.45 -2.28 10.66
C GLU A 593 -24.77 -1.87 9.21
N ILE A 594 -23.76 -1.51 8.42
CA ILE A 594 -23.94 -1.23 6.99
C ILE A 594 -24.34 -2.53 6.29
N GLU A 595 -25.53 -2.54 5.65
CA GLU A 595 -26.17 -3.73 5.07
C GLU A 595 -25.24 -4.51 4.12
N THR A 596 -24.35 -3.82 3.40
CA THR A 596 -23.44 -4.42 2.43
C THR A 596 -22.09 -4.82 3.02
N CYS A 597 -21.84 -4.57 4.30
CA CYS A 597 -20.57 -4.89 4.95
C CYS A 597 -20.35 -6.40 5.11
N LYS A 598 -21.43 -7.13 5.40
CA LYS A 598 -21.39 -8.59 5.61
C LYS A 598 -22.61 -9.25 4.95
N VAL A 599 -22.47 -10.52 4.63
CA VAL A 599 -23.58 -11.40 4.18
C VAL A 599 -23.90 -12.38 5.30
N ILE A 600 -25.12 -12.37 5.77
CA ILE A 600 -25.56 -13.32 6.82
C ILE A 600 -25.83 -14.67 6.19
N GLY A 601 -25.07 -15.68 6.59
CA GLY A 601 -25.23 -17.06 6.15
C GLY A 601 -26.41 -17.78 6.81
N PRO A 602 -26.73 -19.00 6.36
CA PRO A 602 -27.82 -19.81 6.90
C PRO A 602 -27.62 -20.20 8.38
N ASP A 603 -26.40 -20.19 8.85
CA ASP A 603 -25.98 -20.45 10.23
C ASP A 603 -26.00 -19.19 11.12
N GLY A 604 -26.37 -18.05 10.56
CA GLY A 604 -26.39 -16.76 11.26
C GLY A 604 -25.03 -16.07 11.37
N TYR A 605 -23.96 -16.68 10.83
CA TYR A 605 -22.64 -16.07 10.81
C TYR A 605 -22.55 -14.95 9.76
N ALA A 606 -21.85 -13.88 10.08
CA ALA A 606 -21.66 -12.71 9.20
C ALA A 606 -20.40 -12.88 8.34
N TYR A 607 -20.55 -13.44 7.16
CA TYR A 607 -19.47 -13.71 6.23
C TYR A 607 -19.04 -12.47 5.44
N GLU A 608 -17.76 -12.39 5.07
CA GLU A 608 -17.29 -11.41 4.07
C GLU A 608 -18.02 -11.60 2.75
N PRO A 609 -18.49 -10.52 2.09
CA PRO A 609 -19.12 -10.64 0.78
C PRO A 609 -18.14 -11.13 -0.27
N VAL A 610 -18.55 -12.13 -1.05
CA VAL A 610 -17.87 -12.52 -2.29
C VAL A 610 -18.75 -12.05 -3.44
N TRP A 611 -18.30 -11.02 -4.17
CA TRP A 611 -19.02 -10.51 -5.32
C TRP A 611 -18.83 -11.45 -6.50
N ILE A 612 -19.93 -11.87 -7.10
CA ILE A 612 -19.95 -12.79 -8.22
C ILE A 612 -20.86 -12.21 -9.30
N ASN A 613 -20.37 -12.24 -10.56
CA ASN A 613 -21.19 -11.79 -11.68
C ASN A 613 -22.40 -12.73 -11.87
N PRO A 614 -23.60 -12.21 -12.24
CA PRO A 614 -24.80 -13.04 -12.47
C PRO A 614 -24.60 -14.19 -13.47
N VAL A 615 -23.74 -14.03 -14.48
CA VAL A 615 -23.43 -15.09 -15.44
C VAL A 615 -22.72 -16.24 -14.74
N ASP A 616 -21.64 -15.92 -14.00
CA ASP A 616 -20.85 -16.92 -13.27
C ASP A 616 -21.67 -17.58 -12.16
N ALA A 617 -22.51 -16.80 -11.44
CA ALA A 617 -23.40 -17.32 -10.41
C ALA A 617 -24.42 -18.33 -10.99
N THR A 618 -24.97 -18.03 -12.17
CA THR A 618 -25.89 -18.96 -12.87
C THR A 618 -25.19 -20.25 -13.24
N ASP A 619 -23.98 -20.17 -13.78
CA ASP A 619 -23.21 -21.36 -14.19
C ASP A 619 -22.82 -22.23 -12.99
N MET A 620 -22.58 -21.62 -11.82
CA MET A 620 -22.28 -22.32 -10.59
C MET A 620 -23.51 -22.73 -9.77
N GLY A 621 -24.72 -22.29 -10.14
CA GLY A 621 -25.96 -22.55 -9.41
C GLY A 621 -25.98 -21.88 -8.01
N LEU A 622 -25.45 -20.66 -7.92
CA LEU A 622 -25.37 -19.86 -6.69
C LEU A 622 -26.51 -18.84 -6.59
N GLU A 623 -26.95 -18.59 -5.37
CA GLU A 623 -27.94 -17.58 -5.02
C GLU A 623 -27.34 -16.61 -3.96
N ASN A 624 -27.90 -15.40 -3.86
CA ASN A 624 -27.50 -14.46 -2.81
C ASN A 624 -27.69 -15.08 -1.42
N GLY A 625 -26.68 -14.94 -0.56
CA GLY A 625 -26.68 -15.51 0.77
C GLY A 625 -26.18 -16.95 0.88
N ASP A 626 -25.93 -17.62 -0.24
CA ASP A 626 -25.17 -18.88 -0.22
C ASP A 626 -23.79 -18.65 0.40
N VAL A 627 -23.24 -19.69 1.01
CA VAL A 627 -21.88 -19.67 1.53
C VAL A 627 -20.97 -20.43 0.57
N VAL A 628 -19.81 -19.87 0.29
CA VAL A 628 -18.82 -20.46 -0.62
C VAL A 628 -17.45 -20.54 0.03
N LYS A 629 -16.62 -21.49 -0.43
CA LYS A 629 -15.17 -21.43 -0.26
C LYS A 629 -14.57 -20.70 -1.46
N VAL A 630 -13.66 -19.82 -1.17
CA VAL A 630 -12.68 -19.25 -2.12
C VAL A 630 -11.40 -20.06 -1.94
N VAL A 631 -11.02 -20.86 -2.92
CA VAL A 631 -10.02 -21.92 -2.77
C VAL A 631 -8.91 -21.82 -3.81
N ASN A 632 -7.69 -22.13 -3.42
CA ASN A 632 -6.58 -22.41 -4.32
C ASN A 632 -5.63 -23.46 -3.70
N ASP A 633 -4.42 -23.62 -4.25
CA ASP A 633 -3.42 -24.56 -3.75
C ASP A 633 -2.74 -24.14 -2.43
N ARG A 634 -2.96 -22.91 -1.98
CA ARG A 634 -2.44 -22.35 -0.73
C ARG A 634 -3.41 -22.48 0.45
N GLY A 635 -4.65 -22.90 0.18
CA GLY A 635 -5.69 -23.05 1.20
C GLY A 635 -7.06 -22.57 0.73
N TRP A 636 -7.93 -22.26 1.70
CA TRP A 636 -9.26 -21.73 1.41
C TRP A 636 -9.75 -20.77 2.50
N THR A 637 -10.55 -19.80 2.05
CA THR A 637 -11.33 -18.93 2.93
C THR A 637 -12.81 -19.06 2.59
N MET A 638 -13.70 -18.64 3.50
CA MET A 638 -15.14 -18.63 3.24
C MET A 638 -15.64 -17.23 2.94
N GLY A 639 -16.81 -17.16 2.33
CA GLY A 639 -17.53 -15.91 2.13
C GLY A 639 -18.98 -16.12 1.77
N GLY A 640 -19.77 -15.06 1.94
CA GLY A 640 -21.18 -15.05 1.56
C GLY A 640 -21.36 -14.48 0.16
N VAL A 641 -22.15 -15.17 -0.65
CA VAL A 641 -22.39 -14.79 -2.06
C VAL A 641 -23.19 -13.49 -2.15
N TYR A 642 -22.63 -12.54 -2.87
CA TYR A 642 -23.30 -11.30 -3.28
C TYR A 642 -23.27 -11.20 -4.82
N ILE A 643 -24.42 -11.49 -5.46
CA ILE A 643 -24.54 -11.47 -6.91
C ILE A 643 -24.73 -10.04 -7.40
N THR A 644 -23.82 -9.57 -8.28
CA THR A 644 -23.85 -8.19 -8.76
C THR A 644 -23.22 -8.05 -10.14
N GLU A 645 -23.81 -7.17 -10.99
CA GLU A 645 -23.22 -6.77 -12.28
C GLU A 645 -22.03 -5.79 -12.13
N ARG A 646 -21.71 -5.39 -10.91
CA ARG A 646 -20.57 -4.49 -10.61
C ARG A 646 -19.22 -5.15 -10.75
N ILE A 647 -19.16 -6.46 -10.91
CA ILE A 647 -17.92 -7.20 -11.16
C ILE A 647 -17.95 -7.83 -12.55
N LYS A 648 -16.81 -7.89 -13.23
CA LYS A 648 -16.65 -8.47 -14.55
C LYS A 648 -16.82 -10.01 -14.47
N PRO A 649 -17.43 -10.69 -15.48
CA PRO A 649 -17.42 -12.15 -15.54
C PRO A 649 -16.00 -12.73 -15.46
N HIS A 650 -15.85 -13.89 -14.83
CA HIS A 650 -14.59 -14.57 -14.51
C HIS A 650 -13.68 -13.83 -13.53
N VAL A 651 -14.20 -12.84 -12.82
CA VAL A 651 -13.55 -12.15 -11.72
C VAL A 651 -14.44 -12.26 -10.49
N VAL A 652 -13.84 -12.48 -9.35
CA VAL A 652 -14.51 -12.41 -8.05
C VAL A 652 -13.85 -11.33 -7.21
N TYR A 653 -14.63 -10.72 -6.33
CA TYR A 653 -14.16 -9.67 -5.42
C TYR A 653 -14.41 -10.09 -3.98
N GLN A 654 -13.43 -9.91 -3.12
CA GLN A 654 -13.57 -10.07 -1.69
C GLN A 654 -12.68 -9.04 -0.99
N ASP A 655 -13.22 -8.36 0.00
CA ASP A 655 -12.54 -7.26 0.69
C ASP A 655 -11.23 -7.69 1.36
N HIS A 656 -10.21 -6.84 1.25
CA HIS A 656 -8.93 -6.97 1.93
C HIS A 656 -9.08 -6.79 3.45
N GLY A 657 -8.29 -7.52 4.25
CA GLY A 657 -8.09 -7.26 5.67
C GLY A 657 -9.21 -7.74 6.59
N ALA A 658 -9.97 -8.78 6.24
CA ALA A 658 -10.97 -9.36 7.13
C ALA A 658 -10.36 -9.86 8.45
N ARG A 659 -11.14 -9.82 9.53
CA ARG A 659 -10.79 -10.46 10.80
C ARG A 659 -10.65 -11.97 10.58
N ILE A 660 -9.60 -12.58 11.13
CA ILE A 660 -9.41 -14.03 11.01
C ILE A 660 -10.38 -14.80 11.91
N ASP A 661 -10.87 -15.91 11.40
CA ASP A 661 -11.54 -16.99 12.16
C ASP A 661 -11.06 -18.34 11.62
N PRO A 662 -9.84 -18.77 11.98
CA PRO A 662 -9.23 -19.95 11.40
C PRO A 662 -10.04 -21.22 11.65
N VAL A 663 -10.26 -22.00 10.60
CA VAL A 663 -10.76 -23.37 10.69
C VAL A 663 -9.60 -24.31 10.96
N ILE A 664 -8.52 -24.18 10.20
CA ILE A 664 -7.23 -24.80 10.43
C ILE A 664 -6.17 -23.68 10.32
N PRO A 665 -5.51 -23.28 11.42
CA PRO A 665 -4.50 -22.23 11.38
C PRO A 665 -3.40 -22.50 10.36
N GLY A 666 -3.11 -21.54 9.47
CA GLY A 666 -2.14 -21.68 8.41
C GLY A 666 -2.64 -22.43 7.16
N GLU A 667 -3.93 -22.80 7.09
CA GLU A 667 -4.51 -23.49 5.94
C GLU A 667 -5.86 -22.95 5.53
N SER A 668 -6.71 -22.57 6.48
CA SER A 668 -8.10 -22.21 6.16
C SER A 668 -8.75 -21.30 7.19
N ASP A 669 -9.70 -20.48 6.70
CA ASP A 669 -10.36 -19.42 7.47
C ASP A 669 -11.85 -19.35 7.14
N ARG A 670 -12.68 -19.10 8.16
CA ARG A 670 -14.15 -18.97 8.04
C ARG A 670 -14.57 -17.54 7.74
N ALA A 671 -13.83 -16.54 8.27
CA ALA A 671 -14.23 -15.14 8.21
C ALA A 671 -13.95 -14.45 6.87
N GLY A 672 -13.14 -15.04 6.01
CA GLY A 672 -12.90 -14.51 4.67
C GLY A 672 -11.63 -13.69 4.51
N ALA A 673 -10.62 -13.94 5.35
CA ALA A 673 -9.31 -13.28 5.26
C ALA A 673 -8.53 -13.79 4.03
N ASN A 674 -8.79 -13.20 2.86
CA ASN A 674 -8.26 -13.69 1.58
C ASN A 674 -6.74 -13.57 1.43
N ASN A 675 -6.08 -12.69 2.19
CA ASN A 675 -4.62 -12.59 2.21
C ASN A 675 -3.94 -13.86 2.73
N LEU A 676 -4.66 -14.71 3.49
CA LEU A 676 -4.15 -16.01 3.93
C LEU A 676 -3.83 -16.93 2.75
N ILE A 677 -4.57 -16.81 1.65
CA ILE A 677 -4.40 -17.63 0.44
C ILE A 677 -3.75 -16.86 -0.73
N ALA A 678 -3.27 -15.63 -0.49
CA ALA A 678 -2.50 -14.88 -1.47
C ALA A 678 -1.14 -15.54 -1.75
N PRO A 679 -0.52 -15.31 -2.94
CA PRO A 679 0.84 -15.76 -3.22
C PRO A 679 1.83 -15.27 -2.14
N LYS A 680 2.83 -16.07 -1.82
CA LYS A 680 3.93 -15.65 -0.93
C LYS A 680 5.04 -14.93 -1.68
N GLU A 681 5.10 -15.13 -2.98
CA GLU A 681 6.11 -14.56 -3.85
C GLU A 681 5.97 -13.03 -3.90
N THR A 682 7.10 -12.35 -3.94
CA THR A 682 7.17 -10.89 -4.14
C THR A 682 6.84 -10.53 -5.59
N THR A 683 6.50 -9.26 -5.84
CA THR A 683 6.09 -8.73 -7.16
C THR A 683 7.01 -9.15 -8.32
N SER A 684 8.31 -9.19 -8.08
CA SER A 684 9.32 -9.77 -9.00
C SER A 684 10.58 -10.17 -8.21
N ALA A 685 11.54 -10.79 -8.86
CA ALA A 685 12.79 -11.24 -8.25
C ALA A 685 13.62 -10.09 -7.63
N ASN A 686 13.38 -8.86 -8.01
CA ASN A 686 14.13 -7.68 -7.58
C ASN A 686 13.24 -6.54 -7.05
N CYS A 687 11.96 -6.79 -6.94
CA CYS A 687 11.01 -5.88 -6.35
C CYS A 687 10.25 -6.66 -5.27
N ALA A 688 10.64 -6.44 -4.03
CA ALA A 688 10.10 -7.17 -2.88
C ALA A 688 8.68 -6.71 -2.46
N GLY A 689 7.93 -6.09 -3.39
CA GLY A 689 6.53 -5.69 -3.20
C GLY A 689 5.59 -6.88 -2.99
N GLU A 690 4.42 -6.60 -2.45
CA GLU A 690 3.41 -7.63 -2.16
C GLU A 690 2.56 -8.03 -3.37
N VAL A 691 2.07 -9.26 -3.37
CA VAL A 691 1.08 -9.76 -4.33
C VAL A 691 -0.17 -10.21 -3.55
N THR A 692 -1.14 -9.31 -3.43
CA THR A 692 -2.36 -9.53 -2.65
C THR A 692 -3.64 -9.45 -3.47
N SER A 693 -3.53 -9.17 -4.77
CA SER A 693 -4.67 -9.04 -5.68
C SER A 693 -4.35 -9.63 -7.05
N GLY A 694 -5.38 -10.09 -7.76
CA GLY A 694 -5.26 -10.61 -9.12
C GLY A 694 -4.64 -12.01 -9.19
N PHE A 695 -4.88 -12.87 -8.23
CA PHE A 695 -4.47 -14.27 -8.24
C PHE A 695 -5.65 -15.24 -8.48
N LEU A 696 -5.32 -16.45 -8.94
CA LEU A 696 -6.33 -17.45 -9.33
C LEU A 696 -6.96 -18.14 -8.12
N VAL A 697 -8.29 -18.28 -8.17
CA VAL A 697 -9.11 -18.99 -7.19
C VAL A 697 -10.21 -19.81 -7.86
N GLY A 698 -10.66 -20.85 -7.15
CA GLY A 698 -11.91 -21.58 -7.40
C GLY A 698 -12.99 -21.11 -6.43
N ILE A 699 -14.26 -21.29 -6.81
CA ILE A 699 -15.41 -21.02 -5.96
C ILE A 699 -16.18 -22.34 -5.78
N GLU A 700 -16.38 -22.74 -4.53
CA GLU A 700 -17.08 -23.99 -4.18
C GLU A 700 -18.25 -23.68 -3.25
N LYS A 701 -19.47 -24.03 -3.63
CA LYS A 701 -20.65 -23.91 -2.75
C LYS A 701 -20.49 -24.81 -1.54
N VAL A 702 -20.80 -24.29 -0.35
CA VAL A 702 -20.66 -25.00 0.92
C VAL A 702 -22.03 -25.29 1.53
N ASP A 703 -22.22 -26.54 1.94
CA ASP A 703 -23.24 -26.90 2.92
C ASP A 703 -22.66 -26.65 4.31
N VAL A 704 -23.13 -25.58 4.97
CA VAL A 704 -22.59 -25.14 6.26
C VAL A 704 -22.81 -26.18 7.37
N ASP A 705 -23.92 -26.92 7.34
CA ASP A 705 -24.20 -28.00 8.30
C ASP A 705 -23.22 -29.19 8.14
N GLU A 706 -22.82 -29.48 6.92
CA GLU A 706 -21.89 -30.57 6.65
C GLU A 706 -20.43 -30.19 7.01
N ILE A 707 -19.99 -28.97 6.69
CA ILE A 707 -18.64 -28.50 7.07
C ILE A 707 -18.52 -28.32 8.60
N ALA A 708 -19.58 -27.89 9.27
CA ALA A 708 -19.63 -27.77 10.73
C ALA A 708 -19.45 -29.14 11.43
N LYS A 709 -19.92 -30.25 10.83
CA LYS A 709 -19.64 -31.60 11.36
C LYS A 709 -18.21 -32.00 11.21
N GLN A 710 -17.51 -31.50 10.18
CA GLN A 710 -16.08 -31.79 9.95
C GLN A 710 -15.18 -30.98 10.89
N TYR A 711 -15.58 -29.74 11.21
CA TYR A 711 -14.81 -28.81 12.02
C TYR A 711 -15.67 -28.22 13.17
N PRO A 712 -16.17 -29.06 14.11
CA PRO A 712 -17.15 -28.63 15.08
C PRO A 712 -16.63 -27.51 16.03
N GLU A 713 -15.34 -27.49 16.33
CA GLU A 713 -14.74 -26.46 17.18
C GLU A 713 -14.80 -25.08 16.52
N ALA A 714 -14.40 -24.99 15.24
CA ALA A 714 -14.42 -23.74 14.49
C ALA A 714 -15.85 -23.21 14.31
N PHE A 715 -16.79 -24.09 13.98
CA PHE A 715 -18.18 -23.69 13.68
C PHE A 715 -19.07 -23.54 14.93
N SER A 716 -18.56 -23.87 16.12
CA SER A 716 -19.24 -23.55 17.39
C SER A 716 -18.98 -22.11 17.86
N ARG A 717 -17.97 -21.44 17.31
CA ARG A 717 -17.70 -20.04 17.62
C ARG A 717 -18.81 -19.16 17.05
N SER A 718 -19.32 -18.26 17.88
CA SER A 718 -20.28 -17.24 17.45
C SER A 718 -19.52 -16.03 16.86
N PHE A 719 -20.11 -15.39 15.87
CA PHE A 719 -19.68 -14.08 15.44
C PHE A 719 -20.37 -13.01 16.29
N GLN A 720 -19.61 -12.26 17.05
CA GLN A 720 -20.09 -11.11 17.80
C GLN A 720 -19.90 -9.85 16.98
N ALA A 721 -20.93 -9.00 16.89
CA ALA A 721 -20.88 -7.79 16.08
C ALA A 721 -19.83 -6.78 16.57
N ASP A 722 -19.53 -6.80 17.85
CA ASP A 722 -18.62 -5.90 18.55
C ASP A 722 -17.25 -6.54 18.88
N GLU A 723 -17.18 -7.87 18.94
CA GLU A 723 -15.97 -8.59 19.34
C GLU A 723 -15.35 -9.45 18.22
N GLY A 724 -16.12 -9.71 17.15
CA GLY A 724 -15.70 -10.66 16.12
C GLY A 724 -15.84 -12.12 16.58
N PRO A 725 -15.08 -13.07 16.01
CA PRO A 725 -15.11 -14.46 16.40
C PRO A 725 -14.45 -14.68 17.77
N ASP A 726 -15.10 -15.48 18.62
CA ASP A 726 -14.49 -15.92 19.87
C ASP A 726 -13.45 -17.01 19.62
N LEU A 727 -12.18 -16.64 19.66
CA LEU A 727 -11.03 -17.52 19.44
C LEU A 727 -10.41 -18.06 20.72
N ALA A 728 -10.91 -17.68 21.90
CA ALA A 728 -10.26 -18.00 23.17
C ALA A 728 -10.03 -19.51 23.39
N ASN A 729 -10.92 -20.35 22.89
CA ASN A 729 -10.92 -21.79 23.15
C ASN A 729 -10.01 -22.63 22.24
N TRP A 730 -9.56 -22.12 21.10
CA TRP A 730 -8.72 -22.94 20.23
C TRP A 730 -7.22 -22.57 20.25
N LEU A 731 -6.89 -21.45 20.89
CA LEU A 731 -5.50 -21.03 21.10
C LEU A 731 -4.84 -21.73 22.30
N VAL A 732 -5.59 -22.46 23.11
CA VAL A 732 -5.09 -23.17 24.32
C VAL A 732 -4.45 -24.50 23.96
#